data_347d0eb14af68052d2c526cca847d56b
#
_entry.id   347d0eb14af68052d2c526cca847d56b
#
_cell.length_a   1.000
_cell.length_b   1.000
_cell.length_c   1.000
_cell.angle_alpha   90.00
_cell.angle_beta   90.00
_cell.angle_gamma   90.00
#
_symmetry.space_group_name_H-M   'P 1'
#
loop_
_entity.id
_entity.type
_entity.pdbx_description
1 polymer ?
#
loop_
_entity_poly.entity_id
_entity_poly.type
_entity_poly.pdbx_seq_one_letter_code
_entity_poly.pdbx_strand_id
1 'polypeptide(L)'
;MRKLLLSTLFVFSAIVSFAADVVTKEGAWCWFADPRAIHFADAEAGIDASYIGYIDVHGNVKATQIDWKNNKRTEVLVRSYFQPDDHNNPTFIVLPDKRVMIFYTRHTDEAKIWYRISQKPGDITMLGEEKYLTTKNNTTYPSPFILSDDPDHIYLCWRGINWHPTIARLTMPDENDNCSFDFGPKQIVQSTGARPYAKYYSNGKDKIYLTYTTGHPDNEMPNWLYFNVIDINKGNGPILKDIKGTTLKKVADGPFNVNKTDSYAKSYPYTVVDKTANCRNWVWQIATDKDENPVIALTHIDNAKTTHVYHYARWTGSAWRDTWVQYGGHAFHQNWNSTEKCYSGGMALDPDSINNLYLSIPTKDGVYNKDGVYEIWKYVIGDDGKVVFQAQVTKSSEKNNMRPYILNNSVGSKARLAWMNGDYYYWMVKTAYPKGYPTCVMIDAELPHETVDLNAGANANDGDKTFTITKFAAMDATNYKGVFFTAGNIEVGLSADTKLYITAAGKTYTSSSMFYTSDDWATKSSGTSGDFHPTKLTSAAITLAYDGEYLYLYRNEMLEIKVAVANLAYAKVADGTIAGEVKTWSRSLNQEEVAEMKGMLAASMLSVPTTVTTDIVLPSSASGVEVKWTSSNPEVISNDGIVKFPAAETEVTLTAAVGTIVKEFKTTVMPRNIANNLLVKYDFEEGDVYTENNVKYVRDLSGNNNDMKVMGSAKVDGTLNLKSNQPVTFSTNGYGLAPAGLLKGMRSYTFVVDANLSNRSKMPRFYDFGSNNGNSVFCRINGNFYYGAGEKYAGGSTLMVEATANAIALNTTTTIAVTFDAATHTTTIYADGKKVAQGTKVTYEPWQAAPAGEDSRNYIGRTQWWDNNSDNGDVCGTLDNFRLYNIALTAEELSEIASGINTIVPTIAPANANIYSLAGVKLNSEPNKGIYIKGGKKIVK
;
A
#
# COMPACT_ATOMS: atom_id res chain seq x y z
N MET A 1 -4.10 34.55 -65.65
CA MET A 1 -3.36 34.61 -64.39
C MET A 1 -4.37 34.50 -63.23
N ARG A 2 -4.62 33.31 -62.75
CA ARG A 2 -5.44 33.07 -61.54
C ARG A 2 -4.52 32.97 -60.32
N LYS A 3 -4.66 33.89 -59.39
CA LYS A 3 -3.98 33.84 -58.09
C LYS A 3 -4.65 32.79 -57.23
N LEU A 4 -3.92 31.75 -56.88
CA LEU A 4 -4.28 30.81 -55.83
C LEU A 4 -4.04 31.50 -54.48
N LEU A 5 -5.11 31.73 -53.70
CA LEU A 5 -4.97 32.11 -52.28
C LEU A 5 -4.81 30.76 -51.49
N LEU A 6 -3.62 30.49 -50.97
CA LEU A 6 -3.40 29.54 -49.93
C LEU A 6 -3.82 30.19 -48.62
N SER A 7 -4.95 29.78 -48.05
CA SER A 7 -5.29 30.10 -46.65
C SER A 7 -4.58 29.13 -45.72
N THR A 8 -3.47 29.58 -45.16
CA THR A 8 -2.77 28.87 -44.06
C THR A 8 -3.60 29.06 -42.80
N LEU A 9 -4.27 27.99 -42.37
CA LEU A 9 -4.95 27.95 -41.08
C LEU A 9 -3.85 27.89 -40.00
N PHE A 10 -3.55 29.02 -39.32
CA PHE A 10 -2.78 29.03 -38.12
C PHE A 10 -3.66 28.49 -36.98
N VAL A 11 -3.43 27.25 -36.57
CA VAL A 11 -3.98 26.74 -35.31
C VAL A 11 -3.19 27.41 -34.20
N PHE A 12 -3.75 28.40 -33.54
CA PHE A 12 -3.23 28.94 -32.31
C PHE A 12 -3.43 27.86 -31.22
N SER A 13 -2.40 27.16 -30.85
CA SER A 13 -2.39 26.41 -29.61
C SER A 13 -2.31 27.39 -28.46
N ALA A 14 -3.44 27.74 -27.88
CA ALA A 14 -3.47 28.46 -26.63
C ALA A 14 -2.91 27.52 -25.51
N ILE A 15 -1.77 27.88 -24.95
CA ILE A 15 -1.26 27.21 -23.74
C ILE A 15 -2.13 27.74 -22.60
N VAL A 16 -3.13 26.96 -22.21
CA VAL A 16 -3.87 27.21 -20.98
C VAL A 16 -3.02 26.56 -19.86
N SER A 17 -2.24 27.36 -19.16
CA SER A 17 -1.57 26.92 -17.93
C SER A 17 -2.63 26.85 -16.85
N PHE A 18 -3.04 25.65 -16.49
CA PHE A 18 -3.86 25.42 -15.30
C PHE A 18 -2.93 25.33 -14.09
N ALA A 19 -3.27 26.02 -13.00
CA ALA A 19 -2.74 25.70 -11.70
C ALA A 19 -3.26 24.31 -11.33
N ALA A 20 -2.38 23.36 -11.07
CA ALA A 20 -2.76 22.02 -10.63
C ALA A 20 -2.17 21.77 -9.24
N ASP A 21 -2.98 21.19 -8.35
CA ASP A 21 -2.55 20.90 -6.98
C ASP A 21 -2.99 19.51 -6.55
N VAL A 22 -2.40 19.01 -5.44
CA VAL A 22 -2.63 17.68 -4.90
C VAL A 22 -3.77 17.72 -3.89
N VAL A 23 -4.89 17.07 -4.20
CA VAL A 23 -6.03 16.89 -3.29
C VAL A 23 -5.67 15.94 -2.16
N THR A 24 -5.06 14.81 -2.48
CA THR A 24 -4.53 13.83 -1.54
C THR A 24 -3.30 13.14 -2.13
N LYS A 25 -2.34 12.81 -1.27
CA LYS A 25 -1.13 12.08 -1.66
C LYS A 25 -1.38 10.58 -1.92
N GLU A 26 -2.49 10.04 -1.40
CA GLU A 26 -2.87 8.63 -1.56
C GLU A 26 -4.37 8.52 -1.87
N GLY A 27 -4.71 8.30 -3.14
CA GLY A 27 -6.10 8.16 -3.57
C GLY A 27 -6.25 7.65 -5.00
N ALA A 28 -7.30 6.86 -5.21
CA ALA A 28 -7.66 6.29 -6.50
C ALA A 28 -9.17 6.13 -6.62
N TRP A 29 -9.64 5.93 -7.84
CA TRP A 29 -11.03 5.57 -8.16
C TRP A 29 -11.15 4.73 -9.42
N CYS A 30 -12.19 3.90 -9.45
CA CYS A 30 -12.75 3.35 -10.68
C CYS A 30 -13.72 4.38 -11.28
N TRP A 31 -14.02 4.29 -12.59
CA TRP A 31 -14.87 5.27 -13.27
C TRP A 31 -16.35 4.90 -13.32
N PHE A 32 -16.79 3.78 -12.72
CA PHE A 32 -18.20 3.36 -12.78
C PHE A 32 -19.08 3.88 -11.64
N ALA A 33 -18.52 4.28 -10.50
CA ALA A 33 -19.26 4.89 -9.40
C ALA A 33 -19.28 6.43 -9.56
N ASP A 34 -20.46 7.03 -9.76
CA ASP A 34 -20.63 8.47 -9.96
C ASP A 34 -21.83 9.03 -9.21
N PRO A 35 -21.78 10.33 -8.82
CA PRO A 35 -20.66 11.26 -8.97
C PRO A 35 -19.60 11.05 -7.86
N ARG A 36 -18.34 10.86 -8.26
CA ARG A 36 -17.20 10.71 -7.35
C ARG A 36 -16.60 12.04 -6.89
N ALA A 37 -16.97 13.11 -7.57
CA ALA A 37 -16.65 14.47 -7.17
C ALA A 37 -17.78 15.41 -7.56
N ILE A 38 -18.13 16.34 -6.65
CA ILE A 38 -19.19 17.35 -6.88
C ILE A 38 -18.74 18.70 -6.35
N HIS A 39 -19.33 19.76 -6.89
CA HIS A 39 -19.32 21.09 -6.31
C HIS A 39 -20.72 21.44 -5.82
N PHE A 40 -20.81 22.10 -4.65
CA PHE A 40 -22.05 22.59 -4.09
C PHE A 40 -21.87 24.00 -3.58
N ALA A 41 -22.69 24.90 -4.11
CA ALA A 41 -22.73 26.29 -3.68
C ALA A 41 -24.16 26.70 -3.31
N ASP A 42 -24.33 27.35 -2.17
CA ASP A 42 -25.59 27.93 -1.71
C ASP A 42 -25.28 29.21 -0.95
N ALA A 43 -25.60 30.34 -1.57
CA ALA A 43 -25.29 31.67 -1.03
C ALA A 43 -26.03 31.97 0.27
N GLU A 44 -27.29 31.48 0.42
CA GLU A 44 -28.09 31.70 1.64
C GLU A 44 -27.54 30.90 2.81
N ALA A 45 -27.15 29.66 2.57
CA ALA A 45 -26.50 28.82 3.59
C ALA A 45 -25.03 29.19 3.77
N GLY A 46 -24.48 30.01 2.90
CA GLY A 46 -23.07 30.41 2.95
C GLY A 46 -22.13 29.28 2.59
N ILE A 47 -22.52 28.39 1.69
CA ILE A 47 -21.74 27.24 1.23
C ILE A 47 -21.16 27.55 -0.14
N ASP A 48 -19.87 27.24 -0.33
CA ASP A 48 -19.16 27.20 -1.60
C ASP A 48 -18.04 26.15 -1.43
N ALA A 49 -18.34 24.88 -1.78
CA ALA A 49 -17.44 23.78 -1.49
C ALA A 49 -17.43 22.72 -2.59
N SER A 50 -16.27 22.09 -2.77
CA SER A 50 -16.10 20.91 -3.61
C SER A 50 -15.79 19.69 -2.74
N TYR A 51 -16.34 18.53 -3.12
CA TYR A 51 -16.16 17.25 -2.44
C TYR A 51 -15.60 16.24 -3.43
N ILE A 52 -14.52 15.56 -3.06
CA ILE A 52 -13.82 14.60 -3.92
C ILE A 52 -13.61 13.32 -3.13
N GLY A 53 -14.12 12.19 -3.64
CA GLY A 53 -14.06 10.90 -3.01
C GLY A 53 -13.09 9.94 -3.68
N TYR A 54 -12.38 9.17 -2.89
CA TYR A 54 -11.38 8.21 -3.35
C TYR A 54 -11.14 7.12 -2.33
N ILE A 55 -10.34 6.14 -2.72
CA ILE A 55 -9.89 5.06 -1.86
C ILE A 55 -8.38 4.94 -1.94
N ASP A 56 -7.71 4.66 -0.83
CA ASP A 56 -6.27 4.43 -0.81
C ASP A 56 -5.88 2.94 -0.92
N VAL A 57 -4.60 2.66 -1.03
CA VAL A 57 -4.07 1.28 -1.15
C VAL A 57 -4.27 0.44 0.11
N HIS A 58 -4.63 1.06 1.22
CA HIS A 58 -4.98 0.38 2.48
C HIS A 58 -6.47 0.06 2.59
N GLY A 59 -7.27 0.46 1.59
CA GLY A 59 -8.71 0.27 1.59
C GLY A 59 -9.48 1.27 2.45
N ASN A 60 -8.89 2.41 2.79
CA ASN A 60 -9.61 3.48 3.45
C ASN A 60 -10.45 4.25 2.44
N VAL A 61 -11.76 4.30 2.65
CA VAL A 61 -12.67 5.19 1.92
C VAL A 61 -12.51 6.59 2.49
N LYS A 62 -12.09 7.54 1.66
CA LYS A 62 -11.79 8.92 2.06
C LYS A 62 -12.51 9.92 1.19
N ALA A 63 -12.65 11.13 1.69
CA ALA A 63 -13.17 12.27 0.94
C ALA A 63 -12.43 13.55 1.34
N THR A 64 -12.16 14.43 0.39
CA THR A 64 -11.68 15.78 0.67
C THR A 64 -12.80 16.78 0.47
N GLN A 65 -13.05 17.62 1.46
CA GLN A 65 -13.83 18.86 1.34
C GLN A 65 -12.87 20.03 1.10
N ILE A 66 -13.14 20.78 0.04
CA ILE A 66 -12.47 22.06 -0.24
C ILE A 66 -13.53 23.15 -0.03
N ASP A 67 -13.45 23.86 1.07
CA ASP A 67 -14.31 24.99 1.38
C ASP A 67 -13.68 26.26 0.80
N TRP A 68 -14.17 26.66 -0.37
CA TRP A 68 -13.64 27.79 -1.12
C TRP A 68 -13.97 29.13 -0.45
N LYS A 69 -15.08 29.20 0.30
CA LYS A 69 -15.50 30.39 1.01
C LYS A 69 -14.58 30.70 2.18
N ASN A 70 -14.24 29.69 2.97
CA ASN A 70 -13.41 29.85 4.17
C ASN A 70 -11.94 29.55 3.88
N ASN A 71 -11.57 29.29 2.62
CA ASN A 71 -10.23 28.97 2.18
C ASN A 71 -9.62 27.82 3.01
N LYS A 72 -10.35 26.71 3.11
CA LYS A 72 -9.94 25.56 3.92
C LYS A 72 -10.08 24.25 3.15
N ARG A 73 -9.10 23.37 3.31
CA ARG A 73 -9.13 21.99 2.80
C ARG A 73 -9.12 21.02 3.98
N THR A 74 -9.94 19.98 3.94
CA THR A 74 -9.98 18.93 4.98
C THR A 74 -10.16 17.57 4.36
N GLU A 75 -9.23 16.65 4.59
CA GLU A 75 -9.37 15.24 4.27
C GLU A 75 -10.10 14.52 5.41
N VAL A 76 -11.13 13.75 5.09
CA VAL A 76 -12.02 13.07 6.03
C VAL A 76 -11.94 11.57 5.78
N LEU A 77 -11.77 10.79 6.84
CA LEU A 77 -11.93 9.34 6.80
C LEU A 77 -13.42 8.99 6.85
N VAL A 78 -13.94 8.46 5.74
CA VAL A 78 -15.33 7.99 5.66
C VAL A 78 -15.46 6.61 6.29
N ARG A 79 -14.57 5.68 5.93
CA ARG A 79 -14.50 4.32 6.48
C ARG A 79 -13.08 3.79 6.40
N SER A 80 -12.53 3.27 7.51
CA SER A 80 -11.21 2.63 7.54
C SER A 80 -11.24 1.19 7.04
N TYR A 81 -10.16 0.76 6.39
CA TYR A 81 -9.90 -0.65 6.05
C TYR A 81 -11.10 -1.39 5.46
N PHE A 82 -11.76 -0.76 4.50
CA PHE A 82 -12.97 -1.30 3.92
C PHE A 82 -12.67 -2.45 2.94
N GLN A 83 -11.88 -2.16 1.90
CA GLN A 83 -11.32 -3.13 0.96
C GLN A 83 -10.33 -2.39 0.04
N PRO A 84 -9.08 -2.83 -0.12
CA PRO A 84 -8.09 -2.13 -0.94
C PRO A 84 -8.31 -2.39 -2.44
N ASP A 85 -9.38 -1.82 -2.97
CA ASP A 85 -9.88 -2.00 -4.34
C ASP A 85 -10.43 -0.67 -4.86
N ASP A 86 -9.94 -0.19 -6.00
CA ASP A 86 -10.31 1.12 -6.54
C ASP A 86 -11.77 1.24 -6.97
N HIS A 87 -12.50 0.11 -7.03
CA HIS A 87 -13.93 0.07 -7.31
C HIS A 87 -14.80 0.55 -6.14
N ASN A 88 -14.20 0.77 -4.97
CA ASN A 88 -14.92 1.12 -3.74
C ASN A 88 -14.92 2.62 -3.46
N ASN A 89 -14.51 3.45 -4.42
CA ASN A 89 -14.56 4.90 -4.28
C ASN A 89 -16.00 5.37 -3.95
N PRO A 90 -16.17 6.36 -3.05
CA PRO A 90 -17.47 6.85 -2.65
C PRO A 90 -18.09 7.75 -3.73
N THR A 91 -19.42 7.92 -3.63
CA THR A 91 -20.22 8.84 -4.44
C THR A 91 -21.05 9.77 -3.56
N PHE A 92 -21.37 10.94 -4.08
CA PHE A 92 -22.01 12.01 -3.31
C PHE A 92 -23.36 12.39 -3.85
N ILE A 93 -24.26 12.83 -2.93
CA ILE A 93 -25.46 13.56 -3.29
C ILE A 93 -25.76 14.61 -2.24
N VAL A 94 -26.26 15.77 -2.66
CA VAL A 94 -26.74 16.82 -1.76
C VAL A 94 -28.23 16.60 -1.52
N LEU A 95 -28.61 16.50 -0.26
CA LEU A 95 -29.99 16.34 0.18
C LEU A 95 -30.76 17.68 0.13
N PRO A 96 -32.09 17.69 0.15
CA PRO A 96 -32.90 18.92 0.16
C PRO A 96 -32.61 19.84 1.35
N ASP A 97 -32.20 19.29 2.49
CA ASP A 97 -31.76 20.04 3.68
C ASP A 97 -30.30 20.52 3.60
N LYS A 98 -29.67 20.42 2.40
CA LYS A 98 -28.31 20.85 2.10
C LYS A 98 -27.22 20.02 2.78
N ARG A 99 -27.56 18.95 3.47
CA ARG A 99 -26.58 17.97 3.95
C ARG A 99 -26.03 17.12 2.80
N VAL A 100 -24.80 16.65 2.95
CA VAL A 100 -24.15 15.81 1.94
C VAL A 100 -24.23 14.35 2.39
N MET A 101 -24.77 13.49 1.54
CA MET A 101 -24.82 12.05 1.73
C MET A 101 -23.78 11.37 0.85
N ILE A 102 -23.04 10.44 1.46
CA ILE A 102 -21.93 9.71 0.84
C ILE A 102 -22.28 8.23 0.80
N PHE A 103 -22.31 7.63 -0.40
CA PHE A 103 -22.54 6.20 -0.60
C PHE A 103 -21.23 5.49 -0.99
N TYR A 104 -21.05 4.25 -0.54
CA TYR A 104 -19.94 3.38 -0.93
C TYR A 104 -20.31 1.91 -0.78
N THR A 105 -19.62 1.06 -1.53
CA THR A 105 -19.83 -0.39 -1.55
C THR A 105 -18.50 -1.12 -1.61
N ARG A 106 -18.47 -2.37 -1.17
CA ARG A 106 -17.34 -3.26 -1.48
C ARG A 106 -17.45 -3.75 -2.92
N HIS A 107 -16.36 -4.30 -3.46
CA HIS A 107 -16.36 -4.89 -4.79
C HIS A 107 -16.73 -6.36 -4.69
N THR A 108 -17.95 -6.71 -5.10
CA THR A 108 -18.42 -8.07 -5.42
C THR A 108 -18.55 -9.07 -4.26
N ASP A 109 -18.33 -8.70 -3.02
CA ASP A 109 -18.29 -9.65 -1.90
C ASP A 109 -19.30 -9.37 -0.78
N GLU A 110 -20.07 -8.27 -0.88
CA GLU A 110 -21.04 -7.90 0.14
C GLU A 110 -22.38 -7.44 -0.46
N ALA A 111 -23.49 -7.88 0.15
CA ALA A 111 -24.85 -7.49 -0.24
C ALA A 111 -25.32 -6.27 0.55
N LYS A 112 -24.51 -5.20 0.58
CA LYS A 112 -24.81 -3.96 1.29
C LYS A 112 -24.39 -2.75 0.48
N ILE A 113 -25.14 -1.67 0.63
CA ILE A 113 -24.76 -0.32 0.22
C ILE A 113 -24.64 0.50 1.50
N TRP A 114 -23.44 0.95 1.80
CA TRP A 114 -23.12 1.74 2.98
C TRP A 114 -23.32 3.21 2.69
N TYR A 115 -23.64 4.01 3.72
CA TYR A 115 -23.72 5.44 3.59
C TYR A 115 -23.46 6.17 4.92
N ARG A 116 -23.05 7.43 4.80
CA ARG A 116 -22.95 8.40 5.89
C ARG A 116 -23.53 9.73 5.42
N ILE A 117 -24.06 10.51 6.34
CA ILE A 117 -24.66 11.83 6.06
C ILE A 117 -23.96 12.87 6.93
N SER A 118 -23.63 14.03 6.37
CA SER A 118 -23.08 15.14 7.14
C SER A 118 -24.09 15.62 8.19
N GLN A 119 -23.62 15.97 9.39
CA GLN A 119 -24.48 16.45 10.47
C GLN A 119 -24.91 17.90 10.26
N LYS A 120 -24.16 18.65 9.44
CA LYS A 120 -24.44 20.04 9.08
C LYS A 120 -24.53 20.18 7.56
N PRO A 121 -25.34 21.16 7.06
CA PRO A 121 -25.36 21.52 5.66
C PRO A 121 -23.95 21.79 5.11
N GLY A 122 -23.60 21.11 4.01
CA GLY A 122 -22.32 21.30 3.30
C GLY A 122 -21.06 20.93 4.07
N ASP A 123 -21.11 20.33 5.27
CA ASP A 123 -19.92 20.04 6.09
C ASP A 123 -19.72 18.54 6.31
N ILE A 124 -18.97 17.88 5.40
CA ILE A 124 -18.62 16.45 5.57
C ILE A 124 -17.53 16.21 6.61
N THR A 125 -16.93 17.26 7.20
CA THR A 125 -15.97 17.08 8.29
C THR A 125 -16.64 16.57 9.56
N MET A 126 -17.97 16.71 9.65
CA MET A 126 -18.82 16.16 10.70
C MET A 126 -19.80 15.14 10.14
N LEU A 127 -19.33 13.93 9.87
CA LEU A 127 -20.16 12.83 9.40
C LEU A 127 -20.91 12.15 10.56
N GLY A 128 -22.21 11.87 10.34
CA GLY A 128 -23.04 11.05 11.21
C GLY A 128 -22.60 9.59 11.26
N GLU A 129 -23.37 8.78 11.98
CA GLU A 129 -23.13 7.34 12.08
C GLU A 129 -23.14 6.65 10.70
N GLU A 130 -22.32 5.61 10.58
CA GLU A 130 -22.32 4.76 9.39
C GLU A 130 -23.55 3.87 9.38
N LYS A 131 -24.26 3.84 8.25
CA LYS A 131 -25.47 3.04 8.04
C LYS A 131 -25.37 2.24 6.75
N TYR A 132 -26.26 1.28 6.56
CA TYR A 132 -26.30 0.49 5.34
C TYR A 132 -27.71 0.06 4.94
N LEU A 133 -27.86 -0.17 3.64
CA LEU A 133 -29.03 -0.78 3.03
C LEU A 133 -28.68 -2.22 2.67
N THR A 134 -29.49 -3.18 3.11
CA THR A 134 -29.32 -4.59 2.72
C THR A 134 -29.92 -4.82 1.35
N THR A 135 -29.13 -5.38 0.42
CA THR A 135 -29.56 -5.76 -0.92
C THR A 135 -29.68 -7.28 -1.05
N LYS A 136 -30.30 -7.78 -2.13
CA LYS A 136 -30.42 -9.22 -2.35
C LYS A 136 -29.16 -9.88 -2.86
N ASN A 137 -28.27 -9.10 -3.48
CA ASN A 137 -27.05 -9.56 -4.15
C ASN A 137 -25.91 -8.63 -3.83
N ASN A 138 -24.69 -9.10 -3.97
CA ASN A 138 -23.50 -8.29 -3.85
C ASN A 138 -23.59 -7.06 -4.77
N THR A 139 -23.07 -5.94 -4.31
CA THR A 139 -23.25 -4.63 -4.91
C THR A 139 -21.91 -4.00 -5.28
N THR A 140 -21.93 -3.15 -6.32
CA THR A 140 -20.78 -2.30 -6.69
C THR A 140 -21.28 -1.07 -7.46
N TYR A 141 -20.57 0.05 -7.41
CA TYR A 141 -20.81 1.26 -8.20
C TYR A 141 -22.15 1.96 -7.92
N PRO A 142 -22.39 2.46 -6.71
CA PRO A 142 -23.58 3.25 -6.42
C PRO A 142 -23.58 4.56 -7.22
N SER A 143 -24.74 4.91 -7.78
CA SER A 143 -24.99 6.14 -8.54
C SER A 143 -26.33 6.74 -8.10
N PRO A 144 -26.33 7.72 -7.15
CA PRO A 144 -27.54 8.30 -6.59
C PRO A 144 -28.05 9.49 -7.40
N PHE A 145 -29.39 9.68 -7.42
CA PHE A 145 -30.08 10.81 -8.05
C PHE A 145 -31.27 11.27 -7.20
N ILE A 146 -31.45 12.58 -7.10
CA ILE A 146 -32.68 13.22 -6.64
C ILE A 146 -33.25 13.97 -7.84
N LEU A 147 -34.55 13.76 -8.11
CA LEU A 147 -35.21 14.28 -9.31
C LEU A 147 -36.32 15.25 -8.93
N SER A 148 -36.42 16.42 -9.57
CA SER A 148 -37.32 17.49 -9.16
C SER A 148 -38.80 17.11 -9.25
N ASP A 149 -39.17 16.15 -10.08
CA ASP A 149 -40.55 15.65 -10.17
C ASP A 149 -40.87 14.65 -9.03
N ASP A 150 -39.84 14.14 -8.33
CA ASP A 150 -39.99 13.26 -7.15
C ASP A 150 -38.95 13.58 -6.08
N PRO A 151 -39.00 14.80 -5.48
CA PRO A 151 -37.97 15.32 -4.60
C PRO A 151 -37.91 14.64 -3.22
N ASP A 152 -38.94 13.85 -2.88
CA ASP A 152 -39.07 13.15 -1.60
C ASP A 152 -38.35 11.79 -1.61
N HIS A 153 -37.66 11.44 -2.72
CA HIS A 153 -37.00 10.16 -2.87
C HIS A 153 -35.59 10.29 -3.48
N ILE A 154 -34.75 9.30 -3.17
CA ILE A 154 -33.44 9.10 -3.81
C ILE A 154 -33.54 7.88 -4.75
N TYR A 155 -33.27 8.05 -6.03
CA TYR A 155 -33.11 6.97 -6.97
C TYR A 155 -31.65 6.50 -6.94
N LEU A 156 -31.42 5.21 -6.72
CA LEU A 156 -30.09 4.65 -6.65
C LEU A 156 -29.94 3.57 -7.71
N CYS A 157 -28.95 3.75 -8.57
CA CYS A 157 -28.54 2.78 -9.58
C CYS A 157 -27.19 2.16 -9.20
N TRP A 158 -27.00 0.86 -9.47
CA TRP A 158 -25.73 0.15 -9.18
C TRP A 158 -25.61 -1.14 -9.99
N ARG A 159 -24.45 -1.79 -9.93
CA ARG A 159 -24.29 -3.17 -10.39
C ARG A 159 -24.69 -4.11 -9.24
N GLY A 160 -25.81 -4.82 -9.39
CA GLY A 160 -26.44 -5.58 -8.31
C GLY A 160 -26.96 -6.96 -8.76
N ILE A 161 -28.27 -7.11 -8.93
CA ILE A 161 -28.92 -8.39 -9.19
C ILE A 161 -28.27 -9.08 -10.40
N ASN A 162 -27.75 -10.29 -10.20
CA ASN A 162 -27.02 -11.07 -11.21
C ASN A 162 -25.84 -10.33 -11.85
N TRP A 163 -25.21 -9.39 -11.13
CA TRP A 163 -24.15 -8.52 -11.65
C TRP A 163 -24.59 -7.59 -12.79
N HIS A 164 -25.87 -7.25 -12.87
CA HIS A 164 -26.45 -6.41 -13.90
C HIS A 164 -26.86 -5.04 -13.33
N PRO A 165 -27.07 -4.05 -14.21
CA PRO A 165 -27.67 -2.78 -13.86
C PRO A 165 -28.96 -2.97 -13.05
N THR A 166 -28.97 -2.39 -11.86
CA THR A 166 -30.06 -2.52 -10.89
C THR A 166 -30.46 -1.13 -10.40
N ILE A 167 -31.75 -0.91 -10.13
CA ILE A 167 -32.29 0.34 -9.61
C ILE A 167 -33.17 0.08 -8.39
N ALA A 168 -33.15 1.02 -7.46
CA ALA A 168 -34.13 1.14 -6.39
C ALA A 168 -34.51 2.61 -6.16
N ARG A 169 -35.60 2.84 -5.46
CA ARG A 169 -35.97 4.13 -4.91
C ARG A 169 -35.91 4.03 -3.39
N LEU A 170 -35.31 5.04 -2.76
CA LEU A 170 -35.15 5.15 -1.31
C LEU A 170 -36.04 6.26 -0.79
N THR A 171 -36.56 6.11 0.44
CA THR A 171 -37.07 7.22 1.22
C THR A 171 -35.97 8.24 1.49
N MET A 172 -36.35 9.52 1.66
CA MET A 172 -35.41 10.47 2.28
C MET A 172 -35.01 10.00 3.69
N PRO A 173 -33.82 10.41 4.20
CA PRO A 173 -33.42 10.11 5.57
C PRO A 173 -34.47 10.59 6.58
N ASP A 174 -34.78 9.73 7.54
CA ASP A 174 -35.63 10.11 8.70
C ASP A 174 -34.83 10.95 9.71
N GLU A 175 -35.45 11.28 10.86
CA GLU A 175 -34.82 12.06 11.95
C GLU A 175 -33.58 11.39 12.57
N ASN A 176 -33.39 10.08 12.33
CA ASN A 176 -32.24 9.28 12.74
C ASN A 176 -31.31 8.92 11.57
N ASP A 177 -31.45 9.60 10.43
CA ASP A 177 -30.70 9.37 9.21
C ASP A 177 -30.87 7.96 8.59
N ASN A 178 -31.98 7.26 8.85
CA ASN A 178 -32.26 5.98 8.23
C ASN A 178 -32.98 6.17 6.90
N CYS A 179 -32.54 5.41 5.89
CA CYS A 179 -33.23 5.26 4.61
C CYS A 179 -33.73 3.83 4.44
N SER A 180 -34.79 3.65 3.68
CA SER A 180 -35.31 2.33 3.29
C SER A 180 -35.69 2.29 1.82
N PHE A 181 -35.72 1.08 1.25
CA PHE A 181 -36.25 0.88 -0.09
C PHE A 181 -37.79 0.92 -0.05
N ASP A 182 -38.38 1.85 -0.78
CA ASP A 182 -39.83 1.88 -1.01
C ASP A 182 -40.20 1.33 -2.41
N PHE A 183 -39.23 1.25 -3.34
CA PHE A 183 -39.30 0.53 -4.60
C PHE A 183 -38.01 -0.23 -4.90
N GLY A 184 -38.15 -1.48 -5.33
CA GLY A 184 -37.00 -2.30 -5.72
C GLY A 184 -36.30 -2.96 -4.52
N PRO A 185 -35.04 -3.39 -4.65
CA PRO A 185 -34.19 -3.41 -5.86
C PRO A 185 -34.78 -4.21 -7.04
N LYS A 186 -34.62 -3.67 -8.26
CA LYS A 186 -35.05 -4.30 -9.52
C LYS A 186 -33.90 -4.29 -10.55
N GLN A 187 -33.70 -5.41 -11.22
CA GLN A 187 -32.78 -5.51 -12.37
C GLN A 187 -33.40 -4.78 -13.56
N ILE A 188 -32.63 -3.91 -14.22
CA ILE A 188 -33.11 -3.06 -15.32
C ILE A 188 -33.01 -3.80 -16.65
N VAL A 189 -31.80 -4.31 -16.94
CA VAL A 189 -31.49 -5.02 -18.18
C VAL A 189 -30.82 -6.35 -17.88
N GLN A 190 -30.87 -7.27 -18.80
CA GLN A 190 -30.22 -8.58 -18.72
C GLN A 190 -29.54 -8.92 -20.04
N SER A 191 -28.28 -9.31 -19.97
CA SER A 191 -27.53 -9.92 -21.06
C SER A 191 -27.30 -11.41 -20.75
N THR A 192 -27.60 -12.28 -21.71
CA THR A 192 -27.46 -13.73 -21.50
C THR A 192 -25.97 -14.12 -21.53
N GLY A 193 -25.47 -14.68 -20.44
CA GLY A 193 -24.10 -15.17 -20.32
C GLY A 193 -23.04 -14.10 -20.13
N ALA A 194 -23.43 -12.83 -20.03
CA ALA A 194 -22.50 -11.69 -19.85
C ALA A 194 -22.94 -10.79 -18.70
N ARG A 195 -22.07 -9.86 -18.29
CA ARG A 195 -22.30 -8.93 -17.18
C ARG A 195 -22.18 -7.49 -17.69
N PRO A 196 -23.31 -6.82 -18.06
CA PRO A 196 -23.29 -5.44 -18.53
C PRO A 196 -22.67 -4.47 -17.54
N TYR A 197 -21.84 -3.57 -18.04
CA TYR A 197 -21.29 -2.45 -17.29
C TYR A 197 -21.97 -1.17 -17.74
N ALA A 198 -22.48 -0.40 -16.78
CA ALA A 198 -23.35 0.72 -17.06
C ALA A 198 -22.81 2.04 -16.52
N LYS A 199 -23.13 3.13 -17.24
CA LYS A 199 -23.00 4.51 -16.80
C LYS A 199 -24.36 5.17 -16.81
N TYR A 200 -24.55 6.10 -15.88
CA TYR A 200 -25.80 6.77 -15.66
C TYR A 200 -25.61 8.29 -15.69
N TYR A 201 -26.64 9.00 -16.13
CA TYR A 201 -26.75 10.45 -16.08
C TYR A 201 -28.22 10.83 -15.88
N SER A 202 -28.54 12.04 -15.43
CA SER A 202 -29.91 12.47 -15.19
C SER A 202 -30.15 13.86 -15.76
N ASN A 203 -31.38 14.14 -16.22
CA ASN A 203 -31.81 15.51 -16.53
C ASN A 203 -32.16 16.32 -15.27
N GLY A 204 -32.03 15.74 -14.07
CA GLY A 204 -32.38 16.36 -12.80
C GLY A 204 -33.88 16.52 -12.56
N LYS A 205 -34.71 16.02 -13.49
CA LYS A 205 -36.17 16.22 -13.46
C LYS A 205 -36.95 14.92 -13.31
N ASP A 206 -37.00 14.11 -14.35
CA ASP A 206 -37.88 12.94 -14.47
C ASP A 206 -37.21 11.72 -15.11
N LYS A 207 -35.96 11.84 -15.59
CA LYS A 207 -35.29 10.79 -16.35
C LYS A 207 -33.90 10.50 -15.87
N ILE A 208 -33.54 9.20 -15.92
CA ILE A 208 -32.17 8.72 -15.78
C ILE A 208 -31.78 8.05 -17.11
N TYR A 209 -30.72 8.52 -17.73
CA TYR A 209 -30.14 7.98 -18.96
C TYR A 209 -29.16 6.88 -18.62
N LEU A 210 -29.24 5.77 -19.34
CA LEU A 210 -28.47 4.56 -19.09
C LEU A 210 -27.76 4.14 -20.37
N THR A 211 -26.42 4.10 -20.35
CA THR A 211 -25.63 3.46 -21.40
C THR A 211 -24.86 2.28 -20.81
N TYR A 212 -24.74 1.19 -21.55
CA TYR A 212 -24.14 -0.03 -21.04
C TYR A 212 -23.63 -0.93 -22.16
N THR A 213 -22.65 -1.79 -21.81
CA THR A 213 -22.08 -2.78 -22.74
C THR A 213 -22.79 -4.13 -22.63
N THR A 214 -22.55 -5.03 -23.60
CA THR A 214 -23.01 -6.44 -23.48
C THR A 214 -22.42 -7.08 -22.23
N GLY A 215 -21.12 -6.85 -21.98
CA GLY A 215 -20.42 -7.36 -20.81
C GLY A 215 -19.05 -6.72 -20.62
N HIS A 216 -18.18 -7.35 -19.86
CA HIS A 216 -16.80 -6.90 -19.67
C HIS A 216 -15.99 -7.10 -20.96
N PRO A 217 -15.25 -6.09 -21.45
CA PRO A 217 -14.56 -6.17 -22.74
C PRO A 217 -13.46 -7.23 -22.79
N ASP A 218 -12.89 -7.63 -21.66
CA ASP A 218 -11.93 -8.74 -21.65
C ASP A 218 -12.56 -10.09 -22.04
N ASN A 219 -13.85 -10.27 -21.76
CA ASN A 219 -14.57 -11.52 -22.00
C ASN A 219 -15.48 -11.47 -23.22
N GLU A 220 -15.98 -10.28 -23.61
CA GLU A 220 -16.94 -10.12 -24.66
C GLU A 220 -16.31 -9.62 -25.97
N MET A 221 -16.63 -10.34 -27.08
CA MET A 221 -16.20 -10.00 -28.43
C MET A 221 -17.22 -10.50 -29.47
N PRO A 222 -17.84 -9.61 -30.31
CA PRO A 222 -17.90 -8.16 -30.15
C PRO A 222 -18.58 -7.79 -28.83
N ASN A 223 -18.22 -6.66 -28.26
CA ASN A 223 -18.88 -6.09 -27.07
C ASN A 223 -19.71 -4.88 -27.53
N TRP A 224 -21.02 -5.06 -27.70
CA TRP A 224 -21.88 -4.00 -28.18
C TRP A 224 -22.15 -2.95 -27.10
N LEU A 225 -22.50 -1.75 -27.56
CA LEU A 225 -22.92 -0.64 -26.70
C LEU A 225 -24.40 -0.36 -26.91
N TYR A 226 -25.12 -0.13 -25.82
CA TYR A 226 -26.56 0.13 -25.78
C TYR A 226 -26.86 1.43 -25.04
N PHE A 227 -28.06 1.97 -25.31
CA PHE A 227 -28.60 3.13 -24.60
C PHE A 227 -30.10 2.94 -24.34
N ASN A 228 -30.55 3.37 -23.16
CA ASN A 228 -31.94 3.45 -22.77
C ASN A 228 -32.20 4.65 -21.85
N VAL A 229 -33.48 4.97 -21.67
CA VAL A 229 -33.98 5.99 -20.77
C VAL A 229 -34.84 5.32 -19.69
N ILE A 230 -34.56 5.61 -18.44
CA ILE A 230 -35.43 5.27 -17.31
C ILE A 230 -36.27 6.52 -17.02
N ASP A 231 -37.54 6.48 -17.36
CA ASP A 231 -38.53 7.45 -16.94
C ASP A 231 -39.07 7.03 -15.57
N ILE A 232 -38.96 7.92 -14.56
CA ILE A 232 -39.37 7.58 -13.19
C ILE A 232 -40.87 7.36 -13.05
N ASN A 233 -41.66 7.92 -13.97
CA ASN A 233 -43.09 7.72 -14.06
C ASN A 233 -43.78 7.78 -12.68
N LYS A 234 -43.66 8.92 -12.02
CA LYS A 234 -44.07 9.17 -10.66
C LYS A 234 -45.42 8.55 -10.33
N GLY A 235 -45.49 7.80 -9.24
CA GLY A 235 -46.70 7.12 -8.75
C GLY A 235 -47.01 5.76 -9.41
N ASN A 236 -46.40 5.42 -10.57
CA ASN A 236 -46.61 4.16 -11.29
C ASN A 236 -45.35 3.29 -11.40
N GLY A 237 -44.23 3.78 -10.92
CA GLY A 237 -42.89 3.15 -10.92
C GLY A 237 -42.15 3.28 -12.27
N PRO A 238 -40.83 3.10 -12.25
CA PRO A 238 -39.93 3.36 -13.39
C PRO A 238 -40.26 2.51 -14.64
N ILE A 239 -40.15 3.15 -15.77
CA ILE A 239 -40.36 2.55 -17.11
C ILE A 239 -39.05 2.69 -17.90
N LEU A 240 -38.59 1.59 -18.50
CA LEU A 240 -37.48 1.61 -19.46
C LEU A 240 -38.02 1.94 -20.87
N LYS A 241 -37.43 2.93 -21.49
CA LYS A 241 -37.77 3.41 -22.85
C LYS A 241 -36.56 3.36 -23.77
N ASP A 242 -36.80 3.33 -25.07
CA ASP A 242 -35.75 3.61 -26.05
C ASP A 242 -35.51 5.13 -26.19
N ILE A 243 -34.58 5.53 -27.05
CA ILE A 243 -34.24 6.93 -27.28
C ILE A 243 -35.36 7.74 -27.97
N LYS A 244 -36.32 7.09 -28.58
CA LYS A 244 -37.51 7.72 -29.17
C LYS A 244 -38.68 7.80 -28.20
N GLY A 245 -38.50 7.37 -26.95
CA GLY A 245 -39.53 7.38 -25.94
C GLY A 245 -40.49 6.19 -26.00
N THR A 246 -40.22 5.18 -26.84
CA THR A 246 -41.06 3.97 -26.92
C THR A 246 -40.85 3.15 -25.64
N THR A 247 -41.94 2.79 -24.98
CA THR A 247 -41.89 1.90 -23.81
C THR A 247 -41.38 0.51 -24.17
N LEU A 248 -40.29 0.08 -23.58
CA LEU A 248 -39.72 -1.26 -23.74
C LEU A 248 -40.20 -2.22 -22.64
N LYS A 249 -40.19 -1.75 -21.39
CA LYS A 249 -40.52 -2.56 -20.23
C LYS A 249 -40.88 -1.70 -19.00
N LYS A 250 -41.82 -2.13 -18.19
CA LYS A 250 -41.97 -1.63 -16.81
C LYS A 250 -40.89 -2.31 -15.98
N VAL A 251 -40.08 -1.54 -15.25
CA VAL A 251 -38.95 -2.08 -14.43
C VAL A 251 -39.45 -3.04 -13.35
N ALA A 252 -40.68 -2.81 -12.85
CA ALA A 252 -41.32 -3.71 -11.88
C ALA A 252 -41.55 -5.13 -12.41
N ASP A 253 -41.74 -5.28 -13.75
CA ASP A 253 -42.10 -6.56 -14.42
C ASP A 253 -40.84 -7.40 -14.77
N GLY A 254 -39.67 -6.99 -14.28
CA GLY A 254 -38.38 -7.64 -14.53
C GLY A 254 -37.51 -6.99 -15.60
N PRO A 255 -36.35 -7.56 -15.90
CA PRO A 255 -35.34 -6.92 -16.76
C PRO A 255 -35.77 -6.94 -18.26
N PHE A 256 -35.31 -5.97 -18.99
CA PHE A 256 -35.34 -5.97 -20.46
C PHE A 256 -34.12 -6.80 -20.96
N ASN A 257 -34.40 -7.81 -21.81
CA ASN A 257 -33.36 -8.67 -22.35
C ASN A 257 -32.65 -8.02 -23.53
N VAL A 258 -31.33 -7.95 -23.45
CA VAL A 258 -30.46 -7.45 -24.53
C VAL A 258 -29.67 -8.58 -25.15
N ASN A 259 -29.38 -8.44 -26.46
CA ASN A 259 -28.69 -9.44 -27.23
C ASN A 259 -27.87 -8.78 -28.35
N LYS A 260 -26.76 -9.43 -28.76
CA LYS A 260 -25.85 -8.97 -29.83
C LYS A 260 -26.08 -9.73 -31.15
N THR A 261 -27.35 -9.78 -31.62
CA THR A 261 -27.70 -10.39 -32.91
C THR A 261 -28.29 -9.35 -33.86
N ASP A 262 -28.15 -9.57 -35.17
CA ASP A 262 -28.76 -8.70 -36.18
C ASP A 262 -30.29 -8.66 -36.08
N SER A 263 -30.93 -9.75 -35.68
CA SER A 263 -32.37 -9.78 -35.42
C SER A 263 -32.74 -8.86 -34.26
N TYR A 264 -31.95 -8.86 -33.17
CA TYR A 264 -32.16 -7.94 -32.05
C TYR A 264 -32.00 -6.48 -32.50
N ALA A 265 -30.93 -6.16 -33.23
CA ALA A 265 -30.69 -4.81 -33.70
C ALA A 265 -31.78 -4.30 -34.66
N LYS A 266 -32.41 -5.19 -35.46
CA LYS A 266 -33.54 -4.85 -36.26
C LYS A 266 -34.82 -4.60 -35.44
N SER A 267 -35.04 -5.37 -34.38
CA SER A 267 -36.20 -5.24 -33.49
C SER A 267 -36.12 -4.04 -32.56
N TYR A 268 -34.90 -3.66 -32.16
CA TYR A 268 -34.64 -2.57 -31.21
C TYR A 268 -33.58 -1.58 -31.75
N PRO A 269 -33.79 -0.96 -32.92
CA PRO A 269 -32.78 -0.13 -33.58
C PRO A 269 -32.44 1.13 -32.79
N TYR A 270 -33.30 1.57 -31.88
CA TYR A 270 -33.14 2.77 -31.06
C TYR A 270 -32.57 2.48 -29.69
N THR A 271 -32.19 1.21 -29.43
CA THR A 271 -31.47 0.80 -28.21
C THR A 271 -29.99 0.56 -28.51
N VAL A 272 -29.64 0.14 -29.72
CA VAL A 272 -28.24 -0.15 -30.09
C VAL A 272 -27.53 1.13 -30.50
N VAL A 273 -26.43 1.43 -29.81
CA VAL A 273 -25.54 2.57 -30.08
C VAL A 273 -24.41 2.18 -31.04
N ASP A 274 -23.68 1.13 -30.68
CA ASP A 274 -22.59 0.58 -31.48
C ASP A 274 -22.61 -0.95 -31.51
N LYS A 275 -22.40 -1.52 -32.69
CA LYS A 275 -22.34 -2.95 -32.94
C LYS A 275 -21.14 -3.32 -33.83
N THR A 276 -20.09 -2.52 -33.80
CA THR A 276 -18.90 -2.71 -34.63
C THR A 276 -18.36 -4.12 -34.47
N ALA A 277 -18.22 -4.85 -35.55
CA ALA A 277 -17.60 -6.16 -35.56
C ALA A 277 -16.09 -6.03 -35.19
N ASN A 278 -15.56 -7.02 -34.54
CA ASN A 278 -14.14 -7.02 -34.06
C ASN A 278 -13.78 -5.84 -33.12
N CYS A 279 -14.77 -5.28 -32.43
CA CYS A 279 -14.58 -4.22 -31.44
C CYS A 279 -15.07 -4.66 -30.06
N ARG A 280 -14.32 -4.24 -29.05
CA ARG A 280 -14.67 -4.38 -27.65
C ARG A 280 -14.94 -2.99 -27.08
N ASN A 281 -16.23 -2.61 -27.00
CA ASN A 281 -16.62 -1.32 -26.44
C ASN A 281 -16.40 -1.28 -24.94
N TRP A 282 -15.86 -0.15 -24.43
CA TRP A 282 -15.77 0.15 -23.02
C TRP A 282 -16.28 1.56 -22.73
N VAL A 283 -17.35 1.68 -21.97
CA VAL A 283 -18.01 2.95 -21.70
C VAL A 283 -17.30 3.72 -20.58
N TRP A 284 -17.16 5.03 -20.76
CA TRP A 284 -16.55 5.93 -19.76
C TRP A 284 -17.56 6.89 -19.14
N GLN A 285 -18.38 7.56 -19.93
CA GLN A 285 -19.35 8.53 -19.41
C GLN A 285 -20.48 8.79 -20.39
N ILE A 286 -21.58 9.32 -19.89
CA ILE A 286 -22.75 9.75 -20.64
C ILE A 286 -23.22 11.11 -20.14
N ALA A 287 -23.71 11.97 -21.03
CA ALA A 287 -24.42 13.20 -20.73
C ALA A 287 -25.47 13.45 -21.84
N THR A 288 -26.28 14.51 -21.70
CA THR A 288 -27.22 14.94 -22.74
C THR A 288 -27.00 16.40 -23.06
N ASP A 289 -27.40 16.81 -24.29
CA ASP A 289 -27.54 18.21 -24.63
C ASP A 289 -28.83 18.80 -24.02
N LYS A 290 -29.05 20.11 -24.24
CA LYS A 290 -30.25 20.81 -23.76
C LYS A 290 -31.57 20.26 -24.32
N ASP A 291 -31.52 19.55 -25.41
CA ASP A 291 -32.65 18.92 -26.09
C ASP A 291 -32.77 17.42 -25.72
N GLU A 292 -32.05 17.00 -24.66
CA GLU A 292 -31.94 15.65 -24.11
C GLU A 292 -31.38 14.62 -25.10
N ASN A 293 -30.65 15.04 -26.16
CA ASN A 293 -29.95 14.10 -27.02
C ASN A 293 -28.68 13.59 -26.32
N PRO A 294 -28.53 12.28 -26.15
CA PRO A 294 -27.40 11.74 -25.43
C PRO A 294 -26.11 11.79 -26.23
N VAL A 295 -25.02 11.93 -25.44
CA VAL A 295 -23.63 11.82 -25.87
C VAL A 295 -22.93 10.82 -24.98
N ILE A 296 -22.12 9.94 -25.56
CA ILE A 296 -21.41 8.88 -24.87
C ILE A 296 -19.93 8.95 -25.20
N ALA A 297 -19.10 8.99 -24.15
CA ALA A 297 -17.67 8.82 -24.22
C ALA A 297 -17.32 7.34 -24.05
N LEU A 298 -16.58 6.76 -25.00
CA LEU A 298 -16.28 5.34 -25.01
C LEU A 298 -14.90 5.04 -25.60
N THR A 299 -14.39 3.86 -25.31
CA THR A 299 -13.18 3.32 -25.93
C THR A 299 -13.53 2.15 -26.84
N HIS A 300 -13.06 2.18 -28.08
CA HIS A 300 -12.99 1.03 -28.96
C HIS A 300 -11.67 0.30 -28.73
N ILE A 301 -11.72 -0.99 -28.47
CA ILE A 301 -10.56 -1.84 -28.23
C ILE A 301 -10.55 -2.92 -29.29
N ASP A 302 -9.40 -3.16 -29.92
CA ASP A 302 -9.24 -4.18 -30.93
C ASP A 302 -9.41 -5.60 -30.37
N ASN A 303 -9.58 -6.58 -31.23
CA ASN A 303 -9.75 -7.97 -30.80
C ASN A 303 -8.57 -8.50 -29.98
N ALA A 304 -7.35 -8.11 -30.35
CA ALA A 304 -6.12 -8.53 -29.67
C ALA A 304 -5.90 -7.81 -28.33
N LYS A 305 -6.71 -6.78 -28.01
CA LYS A 305 -6.58 -5.92 -26.82
C LYS A 305 -5.25 -5.16 -26.78
N THR A 306 -4.75 -4.78 -27.95
CA THR A 306 -3.45 -4.09 -28.10
C THR A 306 -3.59 -2.63 -28.43
N THR A 307 -4.77 -2.22 -28.89
CA THR A 307 -5.04 -0.86 -29.34
C THR A 307 -6.33 -0.33 -28.71
N HIS A 308 -6.23 0.75 -28.00
CA HIS A 308 -7.34 1.49 -27.43
C HIS A 308 -7.52 2.79 -28.20
N VAL A 309 -8.74 3.10 -28.61
CA VAL A 309 -9.08 4.33 -29.34
C VAL A 309 -10.27 4.98 -28.66
N TYR A 310 -10.14 6.27 -28.34
CA TYR A 310 -11.21 7.05 -27.75
C TYR A 310 -12.19 7.51 -28.82
N HIS A 311 -13.47 7.31 -28.57
CA HIS A 311 -14.59 7.63 -29.42
C HIS A 311 -15.61 8.50 -28.68
N TYR A 312 -16.40 9.23 -29.49
CA TYR A 312 -17.48 10.11 -29.06
C TYR A 312 -18.71 9.78 -29.88
N ALA A 313 -19.70 9.15 -29.27
CA ALA A 313 -20.97 8.82 -29.95
C ALA A 313 -22.04 9.83 -29.55
N ARG A 314 -22.66 10.48 -30.51
CA ARG A 314 -23.73 11.48 -30.31
C ARG A 314 -24.99 11.07 -31.05
N TRP A 315 -26.12 11.19 -30.38
CA TRP A 315 -27.42 11.08 -31.03
C TRP A 315 -27.77 12.38 -31.79
N THR A 316 -28.08 12.30 -33.06
CA THR A 316 -28.37 13.46 -33.96
C THR A 316 -29.85 13.79 -34.06
N GLY A 317 -30.72 13.17 -33.21
CA GLY A 317 -32.17 13.23 -33.34
C GLY A 317 -32.76 12.12 -34.26
N SER A 318 -31.90 11.50 -35.09
CA SER A 318 -32.31 10.44 -36.03
C SER A 318 -31.42 9.20 -36.00
N ALA A 319 -30.14 9.35 -35.78
CA ALA A 319 -29.16 8.28 -35.75
C ALA A 319 -28.01 8.58 -34.82
N TRP A 320 -27.32 7.55 -34.36
CA TRP A 320 -26.05 7.69 -33.68
C TRP A 320 -24.94 8.05 -34.68
N ARG A 321 -24.16 9.05 -34.35
CA ARG A 321 -22.93 9.41 -35.08
C ARG A 321 -21.75 9.09 -34.15
N ASP A 322 -20.93 8.17 -34.58
CA ASP A 322 -19.69 7.83 -33.91
C ASP A 322 -18.53 8.63 -34.48
N THR A 323 -17.70 9.21 -33.62
CA THR A 323 -16.53 10.01 -33.96
C THR A 323 -15.30 9.40 -33.37
N TRP A 324 -14.32 9.06 -34.19
CA TRP A 324 -12.97 8.78 -33.75
C TRP A 324 -12.32 10.07 -33.20
N VAL A 325 -11.81 10.04 -31.98
CA VAL A 325 -11.23 11.24 -31.35
C VAL A 325 -9.72 11.16 -31.30
N GLN A 326 -9.17 10.13 -30.66
CA GLN A 326 -7.72 9.99 -30.48
C GLN A 326 -7.34 8.55 -30.10
N TYR A 327 -6.08 8.21 -30.41
CA TYR A 327 -5.44 6.99 -29.93
C TYR A 327 -5.23 7.08 -28.41
N GLY A 328 -5.76 6.12 -27.67
CA GLY A 328 -5.72 6.04 -26.21
C GLY A 328 -4.60 5.15 -25.67
N GLY A 329 -3.76 4.59 -26.53
CA GLY A 329 -2.67 3.73 -26.15
C GLY A 329 -3.01 2.23 -26.20
N HIS A 330 -2.39 1.49 -25.33
CA HIS A 330 -2.60 0.04 -25.13
C HIS A 330 -2.95 -0.21 -23.66
N ALA A 331 -2.91 -1.46 -23.21
CA ALA A 331 -3.12 -1.81 -21.81
C ALA A 331 -2.32 -0.90 -20.87
N PHE A 332 -3.03 -0.23 -19.99
CA PHE A 332 -2.52 0.88 -19.18
C PHE A 332 -1.72 0.45 -17.95
N HIS A 333 -1.93 -0.78 -17.46
CA HIS A 333 -1.23 -1.24 -16.26
C HIS A 333 0.29 -1.17 -16.40
N GLN A 334 0.99 -0.71 -15.38
CA GLN A 334 2.46 -0.72 -15.31
C GLN A 334 3.05 -2.13 -15.43
N ASN A 335 2.26 -3.14 -15.09
CA ASN A 335 2.61 -4.54 -15.30
C ASN A 335 1.99 -5.05 -16.62
N TRP A 336 2.78 -5.11 -17.67
CA TRP A 336 2.42 -5.58 -19.01
C TRP A 336 1.86 -7.01 -19.06
N ASN A 337 2.08 -7.81 -18.02
CA ASN A 337 1.56 -9.17 -17.90
C ASN A 337 0.18 -9.24 -17.22
N SER A 338 -0.47 -8.09 -17.01
CA SER A 338 -1.85 -8.06 -16.48
C SER A 338 -2.79 -8.89 -17.36
N THR A 339 -3.66 -9.64 -16.71
CA THR A 339 -4.72 -10.40 -17.38
C THR A 339 -5.79 -9.48 -17.96
N GLU A 340 -6.00 -8.28 -17.39
CA GLU A 340 -7.03 -7.32 -17.83
C GLU A 340 -6.41 -6.23 -18.72
N LYS A 341 -6.40 -6.52 -20.01
CA LYS A 341 -5.75 -5.67 -21.03
C LYS A 341 -6.66 -4.56 -21.59
N CYS A 342 -7.91 -4.49 -21.14
CA CYS A 342 -8.87 -3.51 -21.66
C CYS A 342 -8.93 -2.19 -20.86
N TYR A 343 -8.07 -2.02 -19.88
CA TYR A 343 -7.97 -0.76 -19.13
C TYR A 343 -7.08 0.23 -19.88
N SER A 344 -7.61 1.43 -20.14
CA SER A 344 -6.89 2.57 -20.72
C SER A 344 -6.66 3.68 -19.68
N GLY A 345 -5.90 4.71 -20.04
CA GLY A 345 -5.72 5.90 -19.19
C GLY A 345 -7.01 6.64 -18.85
N GLY A 346 -8.03 6.51 -19.72
CA GLY A 346 -9.37 6.99 -19.45
C GLY A 346 -9.70 8.33 -20.07
N MET A 347 -10.98 8.67 -19.99
CA MET A 347 -11.52 9.92 -20.52
C MET A 347 -12.68 10.44 -19.66
N ALA A 348 -12.91 11.75 -19.73
CA ALA A 348 -14.06 12.42 -19.15
C ALA A 348 -14.81 13.23 -20.21
N LEU A 349 -16.13 13.22 -20.11
CA LEU A 349 -17.04 14.08 -20.85
C LEU A 349 -17.49 15.20 -19.92
N ASP A 350 -17.44 16.45 -20.39
CA ASP A 350 -17.96 17.57 -19.62
C ASP A 350 -19.51 17.60 -19.74
N PRO A 351 -20.26 17.33 -18.67
CA PRO A 351 -21.72 17.27 -18.75
C PRO A 351 -22.39 18.65 -18.99
N ASP A 352 -21.68 19.72 -18.66
CA ASP A 352 -22.16 21.11 -18.86
C ASP A 352 -21.76 21.68 -20.23
N SER A 353 -20.83 21.01 -20.92
CA SER A 353 -20.32 21.37 -22.23
C SER A 353 -20.03 20.11 -23.02
N ILE A 354 -21.07 19.41 -23.43
CA ILE A 354 -21.01 18.05 -23.95
C ILE A 354 -20.08 17.83 -25.15
N ASN A 355 -19.63 18.89 -25.78
CA ASN A 355 -18.64 18.86 -26.87
C ASN A 355 -17.20 18.76 -26.34
N ASN A 356 -16.97 18.95 -25.04
CA ASN A 356 -15.65 18.91 -24.41
C ASN A 356 -15.35 17.52 -23.84
N LEU A 357 -14.19 16.99 -24.21
CA LEU A 357 -13.62 15.75 -23.70
C LEU A 357 -12.25 16.00 -23.08
N TYR A 358 -11.94 15.30 -22.03
CA TYR A 358 -10.62 15.26 -21.41
C TYR A 358 -10.09 13.82 -21.51
N LEU A 359 -8.97 13.65 -22.20
CA LEU A 359 -8.43 12.34 -22.55
C LEU A 359 -7.07 12.14 -21.90
N SER A 360 -6.87 11.01 -21.28
CA SER A 360 -5.54 10.55 -20.86
C SER A 360 -4.90 9.78 -22.01
N ILE A 361 -3.86 10.33 -22.62
CA ILE A 361 -3.21 9.75 -23.80
C ILE A 361 -1.70 9.63 -23.62
N PRO A 362 -1.04 8.59 -24.18
CA PRO A 362 0.40 8.47 -24.11
C PRO A 362 1.10 9.50 -24.99
N THR A 363 2.18 10.09 -24.48
CA THR A 363 3.06 10.97 -25.27
C THR A 363 4.05 10.13 -26.06
N LYS A 364 4.03 10.25 -27.41
CA LYS A 364 4.88 9.42 -28.28
C LYS A 364 6.18 10.09 -28.73
N ASP A 365 6.19 11.41 -28.75
CA ASP A 365 7.25 12.17 -29.40
C ASP A 365 8.35 12.66 -28.44
N GLY A 366 8.20 12.43 -27.16
CA GLY A 366 9.14 12.88 -26.14
C GLY A 366 9.17 14.40 -25.92
N VAL A 367 8.33 15.18 -26.57
CA VAL A 367 8.28 16.64 -26.42
C VAL A 367 7.84 17.00 -25.01
N TYR A 368 6.83 16.31 -24.50
CA TYR A 368 6.24 16.54 -23.18
C TYR A 368 6.64 15.49 -22.17
N ASN A 369 6.85 14.26 -22.59
CA ASN A 369 7.34 13.15 -21.78
C ASN A 369 8.05 12.10 -22.63
N LYS A 370 9.36 12.07 -22.58
CA LYS A 370 10.21 11.19 -23.40
C LYS A 370 9.97 9.69 -23.11
N ASP A 371 9.44 9.35 -21.94
CA ASP A 371 9.24 7.97 -21.51
C ASP A 371 7.83 7.46 -21.82
N GLY A 372 7.02 8.24 -22.54
CA GLY A 372 5.68 7.85 -22.97
C GLY A 372 4.64 7.88 -21.86
N VAL A 373 4.86 8.67 -20.81
CA VAL A 373 3.91 8.86 -19.72
C VAL A 373 2.61 9.50 -20.23
N TYR A 374 1.49 9.07 -19.67
CA TYR A 374 0.17 9.57 -20.05
C TYR A 374 -0.05 10.99 -19.54
N GLU A 375 -0.55 11.86 -20.44
CA GLU A 375 -0.91 13.25 -20.15
C GLU A 375 -2.39 13.51 -20.45
N ILE A 376 -3.01 14.45 -19.72
CA ILE A 376 -4.39 14.87 -19.95
C ILE A 376 -4.42 15.91 -21.04
N TRP A 377 -5.30 15.70 -22.02
CA TRP A 377 -5.59 16.61 -23.11
C TRP A 377 -7.08 16.94 -23.18
N LYS A 378 -7.41 18.20 -23.44
CA LYS A 378 -8.76 18.63 -23.76
C LYS A 378 -8.97 18.56 -25.28
N TYR A 379 -10.10 17.98 -25.70
CA TYR A 379 -10.60 17.96 -27.06
C TYR A 379 -11.97 18.58 -27.13
N VAL A 380 -12.28 19.29 -28.22
CA VAL A 380 -13.60 19.83 -28.49
C VAL A 380 -14.10 19.26 -29.81
N ILE A 381 -15.30 18.66 -29.78
CA ILE A 381 -15.95 18.06 -30.93
C ILE A 381 -16.96 19.05 -31.49
N GLY A 382 -16.83 19.39 -32.75
CA GLY A 382 -17.78 20.26 -33.44
C GLY A 382 -19.13 19.54 -33.74
N ASP A 383 -20.14 20.32 -34.08
CA ASP A 383 -21.45 19.78 -34.41
C ASP A 383 -21.45 18.86 -35.63
N ASP A 384 -20.46 18.98 -36.50
CA ASP A 384 -20.22 18.07 -37.63
C ASP A 384 -19.53 16.75 -37.22
N GLY A 385 -19.17 16.61 -35.95
CA GLY A 385 -18.50 15.42 -35.40
C GLY A 385 -16.98 15.43 -35.60
N LYS A 386 -16.37 16.55 -35.98
CA LYS A 386 -14.91 16.64 -36.10
C LYS A 386 -14.28 17.27 -34.87
N VAL A 387 -13.04 16.91 -34.59
CA VAL A 387 -12.22 17.64 -33.63
C VAL A 387 -11.94 19.04 -34.17
N VAL A 388 -12.42 20.08 -33.48
CA VAL A 388 -12.25 21.47 -33.85
C VAL A 388 -11.21 22.22 -32.97
N PHE A 389 -10.89 21.66 -31.82
CA PHE A 389 -9.89 22.22 -30.92
C PHE A 389 -9.27 21.11 -30.08
N GLN A 390 -7.99 21.27 -29.76
CA GLN A 390 -7.29 20.45 -28.78
C GLN A 390 -6.28 21.29 -28.00
N ALA A 391 -6.13 21.01 -26.71
CA ALA A 391 -5.15 21.67 -25.86
C ALA A 391 -4.63 20.70 -24.79
N GLN A 392 -3.36 20.82 -24.44
CA GLN A 392 -2.76 20.03 -23.38
C GLN A 392 -3.12 20.62 -22.02
N VAL A 393 -3.54 19.80 -21.08
CA VAL A 393 -3.87 20.16 -19.69
C VAL A 393 -2.68 19.89 -18.79
N THR A 394 -2.11 18.70 -18.84
CA THR A 394 -0.90 18.33 -18.10
C THR A 394 0.26 18.15 -19.08
N LYS A 395 1.50 18.40 -18.64
CA LYS A 395 2.68 18.30 -19.49
C LYS A 395 3.94 18.02 -18.68
N SER A 396 4.90 17.32 -19.29
CA SER A 396 6.20 17.02 -18.67
C SER A 396 6.09 16.30 -17.32
N SER A 397 5.05 15.51 -17.17
CA SER A 397 4.81 14.76 -15.94
C SER A 397 5.81 13.61 -15.78
N GLU A 398 6.23 13.37 -14.55
CA GLU A 398 7.11 12.24 -14.22
C GLU A 398 6.33 10.92 -14.13
N LYS A 399 5.03 11.00 -13.82
CA LYS A 399 4.13 9.87 -13.65
C LYS A 399 2.86 10.04 -14.47
N ASN A 400 2.14 8.93 -14.70
CA ASN A 400 0.95 8.91 -15.51
C ASN A 400 -0.18 9.76 -14.90
N ASN A 401 -0.82 10.58 -15.74
CA ASN A 401 -2.08 11.25 -15.43
C ASN A 401 -3.22 10.44 -16.04
N MET A 402 -4.19 10.03 -15.23
CA MET A 402 -5.20 9.07 -15.65
C MET A 402 -6.58 9.34 -15.04
N ARG A 403 -7.60 8.75 -15.66
CA ARG A 403 -8.99 8.77 -15.22
C ARG A 403 -9.47 10.16 -14.84
N PRO A 404 -9.38 11.14 -15.76
CA PRO A 404 -9.92 12.47 -15.53
C PRO A 404 -11.42 12.41 -15.19
N TYR A 405 -11.89 13.38 -14.42
CA TYR A 405 -13.29 13.52 -14.04
C TYR A 405 -13.67 14.99 -13.88
N ILE A 406 -14.78 15.39 -14.48
CA ILE A 406 -15.36 16.73 -14.28
C ILE A 406 -16.24 16.68 -13.04
N LEU A 407 -16.00 17.58 -12.10
CA LEU A 407 -16.80 17.72 -10.89
C LEU A 407 -18.23 18.10 -11.31
N ASN A 408 -19.21 17.32 -10.85
CA ASN A 408 -20.60 17.65 -11.14
C ASN A 408 -20.99 19.01 -10.51
N ASN A 409 -21.81 19.79 -11.18
CA ASN A 409 -22.31 21.10 -10.76
C ASN A 409 -21.19 22.14 -10.54
N SER A 410 -20.05 22.03 -11.22
CA SER A 410 -18.88 22.88 -11.01
C SER A 410 -18.78 24.07 -11.98
N VAL A 411 -19.84 24.38 -12.73
CA VAL A 411 -19.84 25.55 -13.61
C VAL A 411 -19.66 26.83 -12.80
N GLY A 412 -18.60 27.61 -13.14
CA GLY A 412 -18.27 28.84 -12.43
C GLY A 412 -17.54 28.65 -11.10
N SER A 413 -17.29 27.42 -10.66
CA SER A 413 -16.44 27.15 -9.48
C SER A 413 -14.95 27.33 -9.80
N LYS A 414 -14.11 27.40 -8.77
CA LYS A 414 -12.64 27.52 -8.91
C LYS A 414 -11.99 26.27 -9.51
N ALA A 415 -12.61 25.10 -9.36
CA ALA A 415 -12.09 23.83 -9.83
C ALA A 415 -13.14 23.05 -10.63
N ARG A 416 -12.75 22.46 -11.76
CA ARG A 416 -13.66 21.66 -12.58
C ARG A 416 -13.16 20.27 -12.88
N LEU A 417 -11.84 20.06 -12.96
CA LEU A 417 -11.26 18.79 -13.39
C LEU A 417 -10.39 18.20 -12.28
N ALA A 418 -10.64 16.94 -11.95
CA ALA A 418 -9.77 16.15 -11.09
C ALA A 418 -9.28 14.91 -11.85
N TRP A 419 -8.12 14.36 -11.46
CA TRP A 419 -7.55 13.17 -12.09
C TRP A 419 -6.62 12.43 -11.13
N MET A 420 -6.33 11.17 -11.42
CA MET A 420 -5.30 10.42 -10.71
C MET A 420 -3.93 10.67 -11.34
N ASN A 421 -2.88 10.76 -10.53
CA ASN A 421 -1.49 10.82 -10.99
C ASN A 421 -0.63 9.82 -10.22
N GLY A 422 0.11 8.98 -10.91
CA GLY A 422 0.98 7.99 -10.27
C GLY A 422 1.17 6.71 -11.08
N ASP A 423 1.51 5.65 -10.38
CA ASP A 423 1.68 4.31 -10.93
C ASP A 423 0.39 3.50 -10.71
N TYR A 424 0.03 2.68 -11.69
CA TYR A 424 -1.14 1.83 -11.60
C TYR A 424 -0.78 0.41 -12.04
N TYR A 425 -0.59 -0.48 -11.06
CA TYR A 425 -0.18 -1.88 -11.31
C TYR A 425 -1.38 -2.81 -11.46
N TYR A 426 -2.40 -2.59 -10.64
CA TYR A 426 -3.64 -3.36 -10.64
C TYR A 426 -4.74 -2.60 -9.87
N TRP A 427 -6.00 -2.86 -10.16
CA TRP A 427 -7.15 -2.24 -9.51
C TRP A 427 -7.36 -2.65 -8.04
N MET A 428 -6.64 -3.67 -7.57
CA MET A 428 -6.73 -4.21 -6.22
C MET A 428 -5.33 -4.45 -5.66
N VAL A 429 -5.13 -4.20 -4.37
CA VAL A 429 -3.93 -4.64 -3.64
C VAL A 429 -4.11 -6.10 -3.24
N LYS A 430 -3.21 -6.98 -3.68
CA LYS A 430 -3.19 -8.41 -3.35
C LYS A 430 -1.77 -8.97 -3.46
N THR A 431 -1.54 -10.18 -2.96
CA THR A 431 -0.21 -10.83 -2.97
C THR A 431 0.50 -10.79 -4.34
N ALA A 432 -0.25 -11.00 -5.44
CA ALA A 432 0.31 -10.93 -6.79
C ALA A 432 0.59 -9.48 -7.26
N TYR A 433 -0.04 -8.49 -6.67
CA TYR A 433 0.09 -7.07 -7.00
C TYR A 433 0.11 -6.22 -5.72
N PRO A 434 1.17 -6.33 -4.91
CA PRO A 434 1.21 -5.72 -3.56
C PRO A 434 1.22 -4.19 -3.60
N LYS A 435 1.61 -3.59 -4.71
CA LYS A 435 1.57 -2.12 -4.89
C LYS A 435 0.19 -1.61 -5.27
N GLY A 436 -0.65 -2.43 -5.94
CA GLY A 436 -1.99 -2.04 -6.40
C GLY A 436 -1.98 -0.77 -7.27
N TYR A 437 -2.44 0.34 -6.72
CA TYR A 437 -2.64 1.62 -7.39
C TYR A 437 -2.08 2.82 -6.58
N PRO A 438 -0.76 2.90 -6.35
CA PRO A 438 -0.17 4.01 -5.58
C PRO A 438 -0.23 5.32 -6.38
N THR A 439 -1.36 6.00 -6.28
CA THR A 439 -1.67 7.24 -6.99
C THR A 439 -2.04 8.33 -6.00
N CYS A 440 -1.82 9.58 -6.37
CA CYS A 440 -2.43 10.76 -5.76
C CYS A 440 -3.63 11.23 -6.59
N VAL A 441 -4.46 12.09 -6.03
CA VAL A 441 -5.53 12.79 -6.74
C VAL A 441 -5.13 14.24 -6.93
N MET A 442 -5.21 14.71 -8.17
CA MET A 442 -4.91 16.06 -8.60
C MET A 442 -6.19 16.82 -8.93
N ILE A 443 -6.12 18.15 -8.91
CA ILE A 443 -7.21 19.06 -9.31
C ILE A 443 -6.66 20.24 -10.09
N ASP A 444 -7.47 20.84 -10.98
CA ASP A 444 -7.12 21.98 -11.83
C ASP A 444 -7.28 23.35 -11.13
N ALA A 445 -6.96 23.42 -9.85
CA ALA A 445 -7.03 24.65 -9.07
C ALA A 445 -5.88 24.70 -8.06
N GLU A 446 -5.51 25.90 -7.65
CA GLU A 446 -4.68 26.11 -6.46
C GLU A 446 -5.55 25.86 -5.21
N LEU A 447 -5.11 24.93 -4.38
CA LEU A 447 -5.81 24.56 -3.17
C LEU A 447 -5.45 25.47 -2.00
N PRO A 448 -6.35 25.60 -1.02
CA PRO A 448 -5.99 26.20 0.26
C PRO A 448 -4.87 25.42 0.93
N HIS A 449 -3.78 26.10 1.29
CA HIS A 449 -2.70 25.56 2.10
C HIS A 449 -2.58 26.32 3.40
N GLU A 450 -2.40 25.56 4.48
CA GLU A 450 -2.16 26.12 5.80
C GLU A 450 -0.65 26.10 6.11
N THR A 451 -0.18 27.07 6.87
CA THR A 451 1.25 27.12 7.26
C THR A 451 1.56 25.99 8.22
N VAL A 452 2.66 25.28 7.98
CA VAL A 452 3.19 24.26 8.89
C VAL A 452 4.31 24.87 9.73
N ASP A 453 4.09 24.95 11.06
CA ASP A 453 5.10 25.39 12.03
C ASP A 453 4.94 24.63 13.35
N LEU A 454 5.51 23.45 13.40
CA LEU A 454 5.43 22.58 14.59
C LEU A 454 6.23 23.11 15.81
N ASN A 455 7.03 24.17 15.66
CA ASN A 455 7.73 24.79 16.78
C ASN A 455 6.85 25.85 17.48
N ALA A 456 5.92 26.46 16.75
CA ALA A 456 5.00 27.44 17.33
C ALA A 456 4.06 26.78 18.34
N GLY A 457 4.10 27.26 19.57
CA GLY A 457 3.27 26.78 20.67
C GLY A 457 3.61 25.38 21.17
N ALA A 458 4.79 24.86 20.86
CA ALA A 458 5.23 23.57 21.41
C ALA A 458 5.25 23.59 22.95
N ASN A 459 4.81 22.48 23.56
CA ASN A 459 4.61 22.27 24.99
C ASN A 459 3.43 23.10 25.55
N ALA A 460 2.24 22.49 25.56
CA ALA A 460 1.03 23.11 26.15
C ALA A 460 1.17 23.31 27.67
N ASN A 461 0.49 24.35 28.17
CA ASN A 461 0.45 24.70 29.59
C ASN A 461 -0.94 24.41 30.17
N ASP A 462 -0.98 23.99 31.43
CA ASP A 462 -2.24 23.78 32.14
C ASP A 462 -3.14 25.03 32.04
N GLY A 463 -4.38 24.83 31.60
CA GLY A 463 -5.36 25.88 31.41
C GLY A 463 -5.46 26.48 30.02
N ASP A 464 -4.58 26.11 29.07
CA ASP A 464 -4.65 26.55 27.67
C ASP A 464 -6.03 26.24 27.09
N LYS A 465 -6.67 27.23 26.46
CA LYS A 465 -8.03 27.16 25.92
C LYS A 465 -8.09 26.58 24.49
N THR A 466 -6.94 26.50 23.84
CA THR A 466 -6.72 25.78 22.60
C THR A 466 -5.49 24.92 22.79
N PHE A 467 -5.50 23.69 22.31
CA PHE A 467 -4.36 22.78 22.50
C PHE A 467 -4.38 21.63 21.53
N THR A 468 -3.21 20.97 21.40
CA THR A 468 -3.07 19.69 20.72
C THR A 468 -2.27 18.72 21.56
N ILE A 469 -2.66 17.47 21.56
CA ILE A 469 -1.98 16.34 22.18
C ILE A 469 -1.79 15.28 21.11
N THR A 470 -0.54 14.90 20.82
CA THR A 470 -0.23 13.77 19.93
C THR A 470 0.47 12.67 20.72
N LYS A 471 -0.07 11.46 20.67
CA LYS A 471 0.56 10.23 21.16
C LYS A 471 1.14 9.45 20.00
N PHE A 472 2.44 9.24 19.97
CA PHE A 472 3.10 8.31 19.06
C PHE A 472 3.00 6.90 19.63
N ALA A 473 1.86 6.25 19.38
CA ALA A 473 1.51 4.99 19.99
C ALA A 473 2.31 3.82 19.41
N ALA A 474 2.92 3.02 20.29
CA ALA A 474 3.39 1.69 19.95
C ALA A 474 2.31 0.66 20.33
N MET A 475 1.86 -0.16 19.38
CA MET A 475 0.75 -1.07 19.60
C MET A 475 1.19 -2.52 19.63
N ASP A 476 0.66 -3.26 20.58
CA ASP A 476 0.80 -4.71 20.63
C ASP A 476 -0.13 -5.34 19.57
N ALA A 477 0.45 -6.11 18.66
CA ALA A 477 -0.26 -6.84 17.64
C ALA A 477 -1.32 -7.83 18.18
N THR A 478 -1.34 -8.12 19.48
CA THR A 478 -2.27 -9.06 20.11
C THR A 478 -3.38 -8.38 20.91
N ASN A 479 -3.27 -7.05 21.16
CA ASN A 479 -4.21 -6.34 22.03
C ASN A 479 -4.47 -4.90 21.57
N TYR A 480 -5.45 -4.74 20.67
CA TYR A 480 -5.86 -3.45 20.11
C TYR A 480 -7.03 -2.81 20.86
N LYS A 481 -6.90 -2.69 22.17
CA LYS A 481 -7.83 -1.97 23.02
C LYS A 481 -7.06 -1.30 24.14
N GLY A 482 -7.61 -0.24 24.68
CA GLY A 482 -7.03 0.47 25.82
C GLY A 482 -7.04 1.98 25.66
N VAL A 483 -6.48 2.67 26.61
CA VAL A 483 -6.40 4.12 26.66
C VAL A 483 -5.05 4.57 26.11
N PHE A 484 -5.05 5.53 25.21
CA PHE A 484 -3.84 6.19 24.74
C PHE A 484 -3.35 7.19 25.79
N PHE A 485 -4.23 8.07 26.25
CA PHE A 485 -3.92 9.06 27.25
C PHE A 485 -5.18 9.63 27.91
N THR A 486 -4.99 10.27 29.06
CA THR A 486 -5.97 11.14 29.69
C THR A 486 -5.38 12.53 29.89
N ALA A 487 -6.23 13.58 29.85
CA ALA A 487 -5.85 14.97 30.12
C ALA A 487 -7.03 15.67 30.83
N GLY A 488 -6.96 15.71 32.16
CA GLY A 488 -8.09 16.19 32.97
C GLY A 488 -9.35 15.33 32.77
N ASN A 489 -10.41 15.93 32.23
CA ASN A 489 -11.68 15.26 31.96
C ASN A 489 -11.76 14.67 30.54
N ILE A 490 -10.65 14.63 29.81
CA ILE A 490 -10.57 14.07 28.48
C ILE A 490 -9.89 12.70 28.55
N GLU A 491 -10.46 11.72 27.87
CA GLU A 491 -9.84 10.41 27.66
C GLU A 491 -9.90 10.06 26.16
N VAL A 492 -8.80 9.57 25.62
CA VAL A 492 -8.71 9.06 24.23
C VAL A 492 -8.27 7.62 24.26
N GLY A 493 -9.01 6.74 23.57
CA GLY A 493 -8.71 5.32 23.60
C GLY A 493 -9.28 4.53 22.42
N LEU A 494 -9.07 3.22 22.48
CA LEU A 494 -9.65 2.21 21.60
C LEU A 494 -10.63 1.32 22.38
N SER A 495 -11.84 1.21 21.89
CA SER A 495 -12.87 0.31 22.41
C SER A 495 -12.55 -1.16 22.13
N ALA A 496 -13.33 -2.06 22.73
CA ALA A 496 -13.17 -3.50 22.54
C ALA A 496 -13.37 -3.96 21.08
N ASP A 497 -14.15 -3.21 20.29
CA ASP A 497 -14.38 -3.42 18.86
C ASP A 497 -13.43 -2.58 17.98
N THR A 498 -12.30 -2.17 18.54
CA THR A 498 -11.19 -1.47 17.85
C THR A 498 -11.58 -0.10 17.26
N LYS A 499 -12.55 0.59 17.82
CA LYS A 499 -12.93 1.93 17.40
C LYS A 499 -12.29 2.98 18.27
N LEU A 500 -11.78 4.04 17.66
CA LEU A 500 -11.31 5.23 18.38
C LEU A 500 -12.48 5.91 19.10
N TYR A 501 -12.22 6.39 20.30
CA TYR A 501 -13.19 7.20 21.03
C TYR A 501 -12.52 8.37 21.76
N ILE A 502 -13.33 9.40 22.02
CA ILE A 502 -13.02 10.50 22.91
C ILE A 502 -14.10 10.54 23.98
N THR A 503 -13.74 10.56 25.25
CA THR A 503 -14.61 10.98 26.33
C THR A 503 -14.23 12.40 26.73
N ALA A 504 -15.19 13.33 26.67
CA ALA A 504 -14.98 14.73 27.04
C ALA A 504 -16.30 15.32 27.57
N ALA A 505 -16.21 16.19 28.56
CA ALA A 505 -17.40 16.82 29.23
C ALA A 505 -18.47 15.80 29.64
N GLY A 506 -18.07 14.59 30.08
CA GLY A 506 -18.97 13.52 30.52
C GLY A 506 -19.68 12.76 29.41
N LYS A 507 -19.35 13.00 28.16
CA LYS A 507 -19.90 12.30 26.98
C LYS A 507 -18.80 11.58 26.20
N THR A 508 -19.14 10.37 25.72
CA THR A 508 -18.24 9.59 24.84
C THR A 508 -18.69 9.71 23.39
N TYR A 509 -17.74 10.00 22.51
CA TYR A 509 -17.88 10.06 21.06
C TYR A 509 -17.02 8.98 20.45
N THR A 510 -17.61 8.10 19.68
CA THR A 510 -16.92 6.95 19.09
C THR A 510 -16.87 7.08 17.58
N SER A 511 -15.73 6.78 16.97
CA SER A 511 -15.59 6.70 15.52
C SER A 511 -16.50 5.62 14.94
N SER A 512 -17.11 5.88 13.78
CA SER A 512 -17.84 4.86 13.04
C SER A 512 -16.91 3.84 12.37
N SER A 513 -15.66 4.19 12.17
CA SER A 513 -14.63 3.35 11.52
C SER A 513 -13.90 2.48 12.54
N MET A 514 -13.60 1.24 12.13
CA MET A 514 -12.69 0.38 12.88
C MET A 514 -11.25 0.87 12.70
N PHE A 515 -10.51 0.93 13.80
CA PHE A 515 -9.10 1.29 13.77
C PHE A 515 -8.24 0.18 13.14
N TYR A 516 -8.63 -1.07 13.37
CA TYR A 516 -7.88 -2.24 13.00
C TYR A 516 -8.79 -3.46 12.86
N THR A 517 -8.43 -4.38 11.99
CA THR A 517 -9.03 -5.71 11.92
C THR A 517 -7.99 -6.78 12.24
N SER A 518 -8.40 -7.90 12.85
CA SER A 518 -7.51 -8.97 13.30
C SER A 518 -6.87 -9.77 12.17
N ASP A 519 -7.41 -9.66 10.96
CA ASP A 519 -6.99 -10.49 9.84
C ASP A 519 -6.02 -9.74 8.93
N ASP A 520 -4.98 -10.40 8.49
CA ASP A 520 -4.01 -9.88 7.55
C ASP A 520 -4.50 -10.11 6.10
N TRP A 521 -4.93 -9.04 5.43
CA TRP A 521 -5.40 -9.14 4.04
C TRP A 521 -4.27 -9.45 3.05
N ALA A 522 -3.01 -9.13 3.36
CA ALA A 522 -1.86 -9.42 2.50
C ALA A 522 -1.60 -10.91 2.38
N THR A 523 -2.03 -11.72 3.35
CA THR A 523 -1.87 -13.18 3.34
C THR A 523 -3.07 -13.92 2.74
N LYS A 524 -4.23 -13.28 2.58
CA LYS A 524 -5.40 -13.91 1.96
C LYS A 524 -5.29 -13.87 0.43
N SER A 525 -4.71 -14.92 -0.12
CA SER A 525 -4.51 -15.11 -1.56
C SER A 525 -5.74 -15.57 -2.33
N SER A 526 -6.89 -15.70 -1.71
CA SER A 526 -8.09 -16.21 -2.38
C SER A 526 -8.63 -15.17 -3.35
N GLY A 527 -8.67 -15.55 -4.62
CA GLY A 527 -9.03 -14.72 -5.76
C GLY A 527 -10.29 -13.88 -5.59
N THR A 528 -10.38 -12.86 -6.39
CA THR A 528 -11.47 -11.93 -6.76
C THR A 528 -12.47 -11.45 -5.70
N SER A 529 -12.67 -12.10 -4.57
CA SER A 529 -13.67 -11.75 -3.56
C SER A 529 -13.24 -12.07 -2.12
N GLY A 530 -11.95 -12.23 -1.85
CA GLY A 530 -11.47 -12.46 -0.48
C GLY A 530 -11.67 -11.23 0.39
N ASP A 531 -11.97 -11.42 1.66
CA ASP A 531 -11.91 -10.36 2.65
C ASP A 531 -10.47 -9.88 2.75
N PHE A 532 -10.24 -8.63 2.39
CA PHE A 532 -8.94 -7.99 2.51
C PHE A 532 -8.88 -7.29 3.86
N HIS A 533 -7.93 -7.68 4.68
CA HIS A 533 -7.70 -7.06 5.97
C HIS A 533 -6.29 -6.50 6.00
N PRO A 534 -6.08 -5.31 6.56
CA PRO A 534 -4.77 -4.68 6.59
C PRO A 534 -3.80 -5.47 7.44
N THR A 535 -2.53 -5.35 7.09
CA THR A 535 -1.44 -5.77 7.95
C THR A 535 -1.56 -5.13 9.32
N LYS A 536 -1.23 -5.85 10.36
CA LYS A 536 -1.27 -5.37 11.74
C LYS A 536 -0.49 -4.07 11.90
N LEU A 537 -1.16 -3.01 12.36
CA LEU A 537 -0.49 -1.78 12.72
C LEU A 537 0.28 -1.96 14.01
N THR A 538 1.57 -1.68 13.98
CA THR A 538 2.43 -1.68 15.18
C THR A 538 2.66 -0.28 15.73
N SER A 539 2.24 0.75 15.01
CA SER A 539 2.38 2.14 15.43
C SER A 539 1.34 3.05 14.75
N ALA A 540 0.93 4.11 15.45
CA ALA A 540 0.11 5.18 14.89
C ALA A 540 0.35 6.50 15.65
N ALA A 541 0.24 7.64 14.97
CA ALA A 541 0.13 8.94 15.60
C ALA A 541 -1.36 9.22 15.88
N ILE A 542 -1.72 9.33 17.16
CA ILE A 542 -3.07 9.68 17.59
C ILE A 542 -3.05 11.11 18.09
N THR A 543 -3.71 12.00 17.36
CA THR A 543 -3.71 13.44 17.63
C THR A 543 -5.10 13.92 18.02
N LEU A 544 -5.22 14.53 19.19
CA LEU A 544 -6.37 15.26 19.64
C LEU A 544 -6.06 16.75 19.58
N ALA A 545 -6.81 17.51 18.77
CA ALA A 545 -6.70 18.97 18.72
C ALA A 545 -8.00 19.62 19.18
N TYR A 546 -7.90 20.77 19.87
CA TYR A 546 -9.05 21.58 20.33
C TYR A 546 -8.83 23.04 19.96
N ASP A 547 -9.76 23.63 19.20
CA ASP A 547 -9.67 25.01 18.72
C ASP A 547 -10.43 26.04 19.58
N GLY A 548 -11.05 25.60 20.69
CA GLY A 548 -11.92 26.40 21.55
C GLY A 548 -13.41 26.10 21.37
N GLU A 549 -13.79 25.47 20.26
CA GLU A 549 -15.17 25.10 19.93
C GLU A 549 -15.31 23.62 19.59
N TYR A 550 -14.38 23.07 18.80
CA TYR A 550 -14.42 21.69 18.32
C TYR A 550 -13.23 20.88 18.82
N LEU A 551 -13.49 19.60 19.13
CA LEU A 551 -12.48 18.56 19.26
C LEU A 551 -12.34 17.82 17.94
N TYR A 552 -11.10 17.63 17.53
CA TYR A 552 -10.71 16.88 16.35
C TYR A 552 -9.84 15.70 16.79
N LEU A 553 -10.19 14.49 16.42
CA LEU A 553 -9.37 13.30 16.64
C LEU A 553 -8.89 12.74 15.32
N TYR A 554 -7.58 12.66 15.17
CA TYR A 554 -6.94 12.13 13.99
C TYR A 554 -6.21 10.82 14.29
N ARG A 555 -6.23 9.92 13.31
CA ARG A 555 -5.33 8.79 13.20
C ARG A 555 -4.37 9.08 12.06
N ASN A 556 -3.10 9.29 12.38
CA ASN A 556 -2.14 9.87 11.44
C ASN A 556 -2.68 11.19 10.87
N GLU A 557 -2.79 11.34 9.55
CA GLU A 557 -3.36 12.51 8.87
C GLU A 557 -4.91 12.50 8.75
N MET A 558 -5.55 11.38 9.03
CA MET A 558 -6.97 11.17 8.76
C MET A 558 -7.86 11.64 9.92
N LEU A 559 -8.78 12.56 9.65
CA LEU A 559 -9.78 13.02 10.61
C LEU A 559 -10.84 11.93 10.84
N GLU A 560 -10.89 11.38 12.05
CA GLU A 560 -11.82 10.33 12.46
C GLU A 560 -13.08 10.88 13.16
N ILE A 561 -12.90 11.87 14.04
CA ILE A 561 -13.97 12.46 14.83
C ILE A 561 -13.80 13.98 14.86
N LYS A 562 -14.87 14.73 14.57
CA LYS A 562 -15.01 16.15 14.87
C LYS A 562 -16.31 16.37 15.61
N VAL A 563 -16.25 16.93 16.80
CA VAL A 563 -17.41 17.17 17.66
C VAL A 563 -17.33 18.52 18.35
N ALA A 564 -18.46 19.19 18.49
CA ALA A 564 -18.54 20.44 19.22
C ALA A 564 -18.54 20.15 20.74
N VAL A 565 -17.58 20.73 21.46
CA VAL A 565 -17.46 20.64 22.92
C VAL A 565 -16.98 21.98 23.45
N ALA A 566 -17.80 22.64 24.24
CA ALA A 566 -17.45 23.94 24.78
C ALA A 566 -16.62 23.85 26.07
N ASN A 567 -15.85 24.92 26.35
CA ASN A 567 -15.21 25.19 27.65
C ASN A 567 -14.21 24.12 28.11
N LEU A 568 -13.49 23.46 27.18
CA LEU A 568 -12.35 22.62 27.53
C LEU A 568 -11.10 23.48 27.79
N ALA A 569 -10.20 22.91 28.58
CA ALA A 569 -8.87 23.47 28.80
C ALA A 569 -7.87 22.31 28.88
N TYR A 570 -6.66 22.56 28.42
CA TYR A 570 -5.58 21.61 28.55
C TYR A 570 -5.32 21.30 30.04
N ALA A 571 -5.10 20.04 30.30
CA ALA A 571 -4.55 19.55 31.55
C ALA A 571 -3.39 18.61 31.26
N LYS A 572 -2.45 18.53 32.19
CA LYS A 572 -1.28 17.69 32.06
C LYS A 572 -1.67 16.26 31.66
N VAL A 573 -1.03 15.77 30.60
CA VAL A 573 -1.29 14.42 30.06
C VAL A 573 -0.79 13.36 31.02
N ALA A 574 -1.63 12.36 31.28
CA ALA A 574 -1.24 11.11 31.92
C ALA A 574 -1.28 9.98 30.89
N ASP A 575 -0.28 9.12 30.92
CA ASP A 575 -0.20 7.97 30.02
C ASP A 575 -1.35 6.98 30.29
N GLY A 576 -1.90 6.43 29.22
CA GLY A 576 -2.83 5.32 29.27
C GLY A 576 -2.12 3.96 29.24
N THR A 577 -2.87 2.92 28.94
CA THR A 577 -2.37 1.54 28.83
C THR A 577 -1.57 1.27 27.55
N ILE A 578 -1.73 2.11 26.53
CA ILE A 578 -0.99 2.01 25.25
C ILE A 578 0.26 2.88 25.36
N ALA A 579 1.44 2.26 25.25
CA ALA A 579 2.72 2.94 25.36
C ALA A 579 3.01 3.89 24.19
N GLY A 580 3.89 4.87 24.40
CA GLY A 580 4.35 5.77 23.33
C GLY A 580 4.75 7.16 23.85
N GLU A 581 5.48 7.92 23.04
CA GLU A 581 5.87 9.30 23.32
C GLU A 581 4.67 10.24 23.16
N VAL A 582 4.59 11.26 24.02
CA VAL A 582 3.57 12.32 23.91
C VAL A 582 4.23 13.64 23.59
N LYS A 583 3.65 14.36 22.63
CA LYS A 583 3.96 15.77 22.32
C LYS A 583 2.71 16.62 22.44
N THR A 584 2.89 17.89 22.86
CA THR A 584 1.75 18.80 23.08
C THR A 584 2.03 20.20 22.52
N TRP A 585 0.98 20.92 22.19
CA TRP A 585 1.00 22.30 21.72
C TRP A 585 -0.08 23.12 22.42
N SER A 586 0.23 24.40 22.74
CA SER A 586 -0.69 25.37 23.33
C SER A 586 -1.67 25.98 22.31
N ARG A 587 -1.86 25.33 21.19
CA ARG A 587 -2.79 25.71 20.12
C ARG A 587 -3.36 24.50 19.43
N SER A 588 -4.44 24.66 18.70
CA SER A 588 -4.93 23.64 17.76
C SER A 588 -3.99 23.59 16.55
N LEU A 589 -3.44 22.43 16.26
CA LEU A 589 -2.72 22.19 15.00
C LEU A 589 -3.74 22.10 13.86
N ASN A 590 -3.35 22.63 12.71
CA ASN A 590 -4.11 22.44 11.48
C ASN A 590 -3.86 21.03 10.88
N GLN A 591 -4.63 20.64 9.86
CA GLN A 591 -4.52 19.29 9.30
C GLN A 591 -3.19 19.06 8.56
N GLU A 592 -2.58 20.07 7.95
CA GLU A 592 -1.27 19.92 7.28
C GLU A 592 -0.16 19.69 8.32
N GLU A 593 -0.24 20.33 9.48
CA GLU A 593 0.65 20.07 10.61
C GLU A 593 0.43 18.66 11.20
N VAL A 594 -0.83 18.23 11.32
CA VAL A 594 -1.15 16.86 11.77
C VAL A 594 -0.64 15.81 10.78
N ALA A 595 -0.63 16.09 9.48
CA ALA A 595 -0.06 15.20 8.48
C ALA A 595 1.45 14.95 8.66
N GLU A 596 2.18 15.93 9.22
CA GLU A 596 3.61 15.76 9.55
C GLU A 596 3.85 14.77 10.70
N MET A 597 2.84 14.47 11.53
CA MET A 597 2.98 13.52 12.65
C MET A 597 3.34 12.12 12.17
N LYS A 598 2.90 11.70 10.99
CA LYS A 598 3.30 10.42 10.36
C LYS A 598 4.80 10.39 10.08
N GLY A 599 5.36 11.49 9.56
CA GLY A 599 6.80 11.64 9.35
C GLY A 599 7.59 11.68 10.66
N MET A 600 7.09 12.38 11.68
CA MET A 600 7.70 12.40 13.01
C MET A 600 7.69 11.01 13.66
N LEU A 601 6.58 10.28 13.57
CA LEU A 601 6.50 8.89 14.03
C LEU A 601 7.52 8.02 13.30
N ALA A 602 7.56 8.08 11.98
CA ALA A 602 8.52 7.33 11.18
C ALA A 602 9.97 7.65 11.56
N ALA A 603 10.30 8.94 11.72
CA ALA A 603 11.62 9.37 12.18
C ALA A 603 11.96 8.89 13.59
N SER A 604 10.98 8.83 14.51
CA SER A 604 11.19 8.32 15.89
C SER A 604 11.57 6.84 15.90
N MET A 605 11.10 6.06 14.94
CA MET A 605 11.39 4.62 14.82
C MET A 605 12.79 4.33 14.25
N LEU A 606 13.45 5.31 13.63
CA LEU A 606 14.78 5.12 13.06
C LEU A 606 15.85 5.10 14.15
N SER A 607 16.75 4.15 14.02
CA SER A 607 17.93 4.04 14.88
C SER A 607 19.15 3.64 14.06
N VAL A 608 20.33 4.10 14.50
CA VAL A 608 21.63 3.73 13.96
C VAL A 608 22.52 3.32 15.13
N PRO A 609 23.30 2.23 15.04
CA PRO A 609 24.25 1.87 16.07
C PRO A 609 25.24 3.01 16.32
N THR A 610 25.55 3.30 17.58
CA THR A 610 26.56 4.31 17.94
C THR A 610 27.99 3.91 17.57
N THR A 611 28.22 2.59 17.39
CA THR A 611 29.49 2.02 16.92
C THR A 611 29.19 1.02 15.82
N VAL A 612 29.88 1.14 14.71
CA VAL A 612 29.72 0.33 13.50
C VAL A 612 30.98 -0.47 13.23
N THR A 613 30.84 -1.80 13.19
CA THR A 613 31.90 -2.79 12.91
C THR A 613 31.59 -3.66 11.69
N THR A 614 30.49 -3.43 11.00
CA THR A 614 30.02 -4.18 9.81
C THR A 614 29.08 -3.30 9.01
N ASP A 615 28.70 -3.74 7.81
CA ASP A 615 27.62 -3.09 7.05
C ASP A 615 26.36 -2.99 7.87
N ILE A 616 25.62 -1.90 7.72
CA ILE A 616 24.38 -1.63 8.46
C ILE A 616 23.18 -1.53 7.51
N VAL A 617 22.02 -1.98 7.99
CA VAL A 617 20.76 -1.81 7.26
C VAL A 617 20.21 -0.43 7.56
N LEU A 618 20.14 0.42 6.53
CA LEU A 618 19.45 1.70 6.56
C LEU A 618 18.08 1.55 5.87
N PRO A 619 16.97 1.58 6.61
CA PRO A 619 15.65 1.33 6.03
C PRO A 619 15.27 2.44 5.05
N SER A 620 14.80 2.07 3.85
CA SER A 620 14.30 3.02 2.84
C SER A 620 12.87 3.48 3.12
N SER A 621 12.20 2.92 4.12
CA SER A 621 10.90 3.34 4.60
C SER A 621 10.70 3.03 6.09
N ALA A 622 9.89 3.83 6.78
CA ALA A 622 9.45 3.60 8.15
C ALA A 622 7.98 4.02 8.27
N SER A 623 7.12 3.19 8.88
CA SER A 623 5.67 3.43 9.00
C SER A 623 5.01 3.85 7.67
N GLY A 624 5.46 3.28 6.54
CA GLY A 624 4.95 3.61 5.21
C GLY A 624 5.42 4.96 4.64
N VAL A 625 6.33 5.66 5.32
CA VAL A 625 6.94 6.91 4.83
C VAL A 625 8.33 6.60 4.26
N GLU A 626 8.64 7.14 3.08
CA GLU A 626 9.96 7.01 2.47
C GLU A 626 11.03 7.66 3.34
N VAL A 627 12.18 6.99 3.47
CA VAL A 627 13.37 7.49 4.18
C VAL A 627 14.53 7.60 3.20
N LYS A 628 15.09 8.80 3.07
CA LYS A 628 16.29 9.06 2.27
C LYS A 628 17.47 9.30 3.20
N TRP A 629 18.55 8.53 3.01
CA TRP A 629 19.74 8.63 3.82
C TRP A 629 20.86 9.39 3.12
N THR A 630 21.61 10.18 3.89
CA THR A 630 22.81 10.86 3.43
C THR A 630 23.91 10.69 4.49
N SER A 631 25.09 10.28 4.05
CA SER A 631 26.28 10.17 4.88
C SER A 631 27.16 11.42 4.78
N SER A 632 27.66 11.90 5.91
CA SER A 632 28.67 12.98 5.92
C SER A 632 30.04 12.52 5.38
N ASN A 633 30.26 11.20 5.31
CA ASN A 633 31.46 10.60 4.73
C ASN A 633 31.15 9.29 3.99
N PRO A 634 30.65 9.37 2.72
CA PRO A 634 30.29 8.19 1.94
C PRO A 634 31.44 7.22 1.64
N GLU A 635 32.70 7.68 1.79
CA GLU A 635 33.90 6.84 1.63
C GLU A 635 34.15 5.95 2.84
N VAL A 636 33.43 6.15 3.96
CA VAL A 636 33.51 5.34 5.17
C VAL A 636 32.21 4.56 5.39
N ILE A 637 31.06 5.23 5.32
CA ILE A 637 29.74 4.57 5.23
C ILE A 637 28.99 5.20 4.06
N SER A 638 28.55 4.42 3.09
CA SER A 638 27.74 4.88 1.97
C SER A 638 26.33 5.23 2.41
N ASN A 639 25.55 5.92 1.54
CA ASN A 639 24.17 6.30 1.83
C ASN A 639 23.21 5.10 1.99
N ASP A 640 23.61 3.93 1.56
CA ASP A 640 22.87 2.66 1.72
C ASP A 640 23.43 1.77 2.85
N GLY A 641 24.42 2.26 3.61
CA GLY A 641 24.93 1.61 4.81
C GLY A 641 26.08 0.61 4.60
N ILE A 642 26.70 0.59 3.41
CA ILE A 642 27.90 -0.21 3.16
C ILE A 642 29.12 0.46 3.79
N VAL A 643 29.94 -0.33 4.50
CA VAL A 643 31.10 0.12 5.24
C VAL A 643 32.39 -0.17 4.49
N LYS A 644 33.18 0.87 4.24
CA LYS A 644 34.60 0.77 3.89
C LYS A 644 35.43 1.05 5.15
N PHE A 645 36.00 0.01 5.74
CA PHE A 645 36.67 0.09 7.01
C PHE A 645 37.81 1.12 7.00
N PRO A 646 37.79 2.14 7.87
CA PRO A 646 38.86 3.13 7.98
C PRO A 646 40.08 2.54 8.67
N ALA A 647 41.25 3.19 8.52
CA ALA A 647 42.47 2.78 9.22
C ALA A 647 42.48 3.09 10.74
N ALA A 648 41.63 4.03 11.16
CA ALA A 648 41.43 4.42 12.57
C ALA A 648 39.92 4.70 12.82
N GLU A 649 39.52 4.72 14.10
CA GLU A 649 38.16 5.11 14.46
C GLU A 649 37.73 6.42 13.80
N THR A 650 36.60 6.41 13.11
CA THR A 650 36.11 7.56 12.32
C THR A 650 34.65 7.87 12.63
N GLU A 651 34.37 9.09 13.11
CA GLU A 651 33.00 9.56 13.34
C GLU A 651 32.36 9.92 12.00
N VAL A 652 31.13 9.47 11.79
CA VAL A 652 30.29 9.78 10.63
C VAL A 652 28.91 10.18 11.12
N THR A 653 28.31 11.21 10.52
CA THR A 653 26.91 11.57 10.73
C THR A 653 26.08 11.02 9.57
N LEU A 654 25.10 10.19 9.89
CA LEU A 654 24.07 9.72 8.96
C LEU A 654 22.82 10.56 9.15
N THR A 655 22.33 11.17 8.09
CA THR A 655 21.13 12.02 8.09
C THR A 655 20.00 11.31 7.37
N ALA A 656 18.87 11.09 8.08
CA ALA A 656 17.64 10.56 7.53
C ALA A 656 16.67 11.70 7.23
N ALA A 657 16.22 11.83 5.98
CA ALA A 657 15.14 12.71 5.57
C ALA A 657 13.85 11.88 5.43
N VAL A 658 12.81 12.22 6.20
CA VAL A 658 11.52 11.52 6.28
C VAL A 658 10.42 12.55 6.01
N GLY A 659 10.06 12.72 4.75
CA GLY A 659 9.23 13.85 4.33
C GLY A 659 9.96 15.16 4.59
N THR A 660 9.36 16.05 5.37
CA THR A 660 9.97 17.33 5.80
C THR A 660 10.85 17.18 7.04
N ILE A 661 10.78 16.05 7.73
CA ILE A 661 11.51 15.80 8.98
C ILE A 661 12.93 15.32 8.68
N VAL A 662 13.92 15.92 9.34
CA VAL A 662 15.32 15.54 9.25
C VAL A 662 15.80 15.05 10.61
N LYS A 663 16.44 13.87 10.66
CA LYS A 663 17.01 13.29 11.86
C LYS A 663 18.46 12.89 11.62
N GLU A 664 19.35 13.31 12.52
CA GLU A 664 20.78 13.02 12.45
C GLU A 664 21.17 11.94 13.46
N PHE A 665 22.09 11.08 13.05
CA PHE A 665 22.67 10.02 13.86
C PHE A 665 24.19 10.10 13.77
N LYS A 666 24.84 10.27 14.89
CA LYS A 666 26.30 10.18 14.99
C LYS A 666 26.72 8.75 15.30
N THR A 667 27.63 8.22 14.52
CA THR A 667 28.16 6.87 14.70
C THR A 667 29.68 6.86 14.50
N THR A 668 30.36 5.98 15.20
CA THR A 668 31.79 5.75 15.03
C THR A 668 32.04 4.46 14.29
N VAL A 669 32.69 4.55 13.13
CA VAL A 669 33.10 3.38 12.36
C VAL A 669 34.46 2.90 12.86
N MET A 670 34.53 1.63 13.22
CA MET A 670 35.74 1.01 13.72
C MET A 670 36.61 0.49 12.57
N PRO A 671 37.94 0.44 12.76
CA PRO A 671 38.80 -0.29 11.85
C PRO A 671 38.39 -1.77 11.73
N ARG A 672 38.71 -2.39 10.58
CA ARG A 672 38.42 -3.81 10.38
C ARG A 672 39.10 -4.66 11.45
N ASN A 673 38.30 -5.50 12.10
CA ASN A 673 38.80 -6.47 13.12
C ASN A 673 37.93 -7.74 13.04
N ILE A 674 38.52 -8.83 12.54
CA ILE A 674 37.84 -10.11 12.34
C ILE A 674 37.29 -10.67 13.68
N ALA A 675 38.02 -10.49 14.78
CA ALA A 675 37.59 -11.02 16.06
C ALA A 675 36.31 -10.37 16.59
N ASN A 676 36.08 -9.09 16.28
CA ASN A 676 34.85 -8.38 16.68
C ASN A 676 33.65 -8.78 15.84
N ASN A 677 33.88 -9.46 14.71
CA ASN A 677 32.84 -9.85 13.76
C ASN A 677 32.48 -11.34 13.81
N LEU A 678 33.14 -12.11 14.71
CA LEU A 678 32.81 -13.50 14.96
C LEU A 678 31.53 -13.57 15.82
N LEU A 679 30.42 -13.99 15.25
CA LEU A 679 29.13 -14.10 15.96
C LEU A 679 28.93 -15.43 16.68
N VAL A 680 29.47 -16.52 16.10
CA VAL A 680 29.28 -17.88 16.57
C VAL A 680 30.56 -18.68 16.32
N LYS A 681 30.94 -19.48 17.33
CA LYS A 681 32.03 -20.46 17.27
C LYS A 681 31.67 -21.73 18.04
N TYR A 682 31.55 -22.86 17.34
CA TYR A 682 31.34 -24.18 17.95
C TYR A 682 32.49 -25.10 17.52
N ASP A 683 33.29 -25.57 18.49
CA ASP A 683 34.39 -26.49 18.26
C ASP A 683 33.98 -27.95 18.59
N PHE A 684 32.76 -28.15 19.11
CA PHE A 684 32.13 -29.44 19.42
C PHE A 684 32.92 -30.38 20.36
N GLU A 685 33.79 -29.85 21.16
CA GLU A 685 34.54 -30.62 22.14
C GLU A 685 33.62 -31.08 23.30
N GLU A 686 33.92 -32.21 23.91
CA GLU A 686 33.13 -32.72 25.04
C GLU A 686 33.01 -31.73 26.21
N GLY A 687 34.06 -30.94 26.43
CA GLY A 687 34.09 -29.90 27.47
C GLY A 687 33.17 -28.71 27.20
N ASP A 688 32.74 -28.54 25.99
CA ASP A 688 31.83 -27.45 25.58
C ASP A 688 30.35 -27.83 25.71
N VAL A 689 30.05 -29.08 26.03
CA VAL A 689 28.69 -29.57 26.14
C VAL A 689 28.17 -29.41 27.57
N TYR A 690 26.95 -28.91 27.71
CA TYR A 690 26.21 -28.88 28.97
C TYR A 690 24.75 -29.22 28.81
N THR A 691 24.04 -29.50 29.87
CA THR A 691 22.63 -29.81 29.88
C THR A 691 21.89 -28.87 30.81
N GLU A 692 20.85 -28.23 30.30
CA GLU A 692 19.96 -27.37 31.06
C GLU A 692 18.50 -27.70 30.70
N ASN A 693 17.65 -27.89 31.73
CA ASN A 693 16.23 -28.24 31.57
C ASN A 693 15.99 -29.44 30.61
N ASN A 694 16.84 -30.47 30.74
CA ASN A 694 16.86 -31.67 29.90
C ASN A 694 17.14 -31.43 28.40
N VAL A 695 17.65 -30.26 28.03
CA VAL A 695 18.15 -29.94 26.69
C VAL A 695 19.67 -29.88 26.72
N LYS A 696 20.28 -30.54 25.73
CA LYS A 696 21.74 -30.53 25.57
C LYS A 696 22.13 -29.34 24.70
N TYR A 697 23.17 -28.59 25.12
CA TYR A 697 23.71 -27.44 24.44
C TYR A 697 25.19 -27.62 24.14
N VAL A 698 25.67 -26.93 23.10
CA VAL A 698 27.10 -26.67 22.85
C VAL A 698 27.35 -25.20 23.09
N ARG A 699 28.38 -24.86 23.88
CA ARG A 699 28.78 -23.48 24.20
C ARG A 699 29.26 -22.75 22.96
N ASP A 700 28.85 -21.50 22.85
CA ASP A 700 29.42 -20.56 21.89
C ASP A 700 30.76 -20.01 22.41
N LEU A 701 31.84 -20.35 21.74
CA LEU A 701 33.20 -19.90 22.07
C LEU A 701 33.54 -18.54 21.47
N SER A 702 32.66 -17.86 20.75
CA SER A 702 32.84 -16.49 20.25
C SER A 702 32.76 -15.45 21.37
N GLY A 703 32.15 -15.76 22.49
CA GLY A 703 31.88 -14.87 23.61
C GLY A 703 30.53 -14.10 23.50
N ASN A 704 29.73 -14.37 22.50
CA ASN A 704 28.43 -13.73 22.31
C ASN A 704 27.25 -14.48 22.99
N ASN A 705 27.50 -15.63 23.60
CA ASN A 705 26.52 -16.48 24.28
C ASN A 705 25.43 -17.01 23.33
N ASN A 706 25.77 -17.30 22.09
CA ASN A 706 24.89 -17.88 21.06
C ASN A 706 24.92 -19.42 21.11
N ASP A 707 24.68 -20.01 22.30
CA ASP A 707 24.78 -21.45 22.53
C ASP A 707 23.81 -22.25 21.65
N MET A 708 24.29 -23.32 21.03
CA MET A 708 23.53 -24.16 20.09
C MET A 708 22.84 -25.31 20.85
N LYS A 709 21.58 -25.59 20.53
CA LYS A 709 20.87 -26.80 21.00
C LYS A 709 21.24 -28.01 20.14
N VAL A 710 21.50 -29.13 20.81
CA VAL A 710 21.71 -30.42 20.16
C VAL A 710 20.36 -31.14 20.06
N MET A 711 19.91 -31.39 18.83
CA MET A 711 18.55 -31.85 18.57
C MET A 711 18.51 -33.27 17.98
N GLY A 712 17.40 -34.00 18.23
CA GLY A 712 17.16 -35.32 17.66
C GLY A 712 18.21 -36.35 18.09
N SER A 713 18.68 -37.18 17.16
CA SER A 713 19.69 -38.21 17.40
C SER A 713 21.15 -37.69 17.35
N ALA A 714 21.36 -36.39 17.26
CA ALA A 714 22.70 -35.80 17.20
C ALA A 714 23.51 -36.10 18.48
N LYS A 715 24.80 -36.35 18.31
CA LYS A 715 25.77 -36.50 19.41
C LYS A 715 26.88 -35.47 19.24
N VAL A 716 27.54 -35.14 20.35
CA VAL A 716 28.74 -34.31 20.34
C VAL A 716 29.84 -35.13 21.00
N ASP A 717 30.85 -35.48 20.23
CA ASP A 717 31.96 -36.36 20.60
C ASP A 717 33.26 -35.94 19.90
N GLY A 718 33.65 -34.69 20.06
CA GLY A 718 34.73 -34.05 19.33
C GLY A 718 34.29 -33.54 17.95
N THR A 719 33.06 -33.80 17.60
CA THR A 719 32.35 -33.29 16.38
C THR A 719 30.87 -33.25 16.64
N LEU A 720 30.10 -32.50 15.84
CA LEU A 720 28.66 -32.70 15.73
C LEU A 720 28.44 -33.96 14.89
N ASN A 721 28.22 -35.07 15.59
CA ASN A 721 28.13 -36.40 14.98
C ASN A 721 26.68 -36.69 14.53
N LEU A 722 26.50 -36.76 13.23
CA LEU A 722 25.25 -36.97 12.50
C LEU A 722 25.31 -38.26 11.64
N LYS A 723 26.23 -39.18 11.96
CA LYS A 723 26.41 -40.46 11.21
C LYS A 723 25.22 -41.40 11.27
N SER A 724 24.37 -41.27 12.31
CA SER A 724 23.14 -42.06 12.42
C SER A 724 21.99 -41.52 11.56
N ASN A 725 22.13 -40.35 10.98
CA ASN A 725 21.08 -39.75 10.13
C ASN A 725 20.87 -40.59 8.86
N GLN A 726 19.60 -40.55 8.41
CA GLN A 726 19.24 -40.98 7.06
C GLN A 726 18.85 -39.79 6.24
N PRO A 727 19.15 -39.73 4.93
CA PRO A 727 18.99 -38.51 4.16
C PRO A 727 17.61 -37.83 4.26
N VAL A 728 16.53 -38.61 4.42
CA VAL A 728 15.14 -38.07 4.40
C VAL A 728 14.28 -38.54 5.58
N THR A 729 14.88 -39.02 6.67
CA THR A 729 14.13 -39.49 7.87
C THR A 729 14.15 -38.39 8.97
N PHE A 730 13.50 -37.27 8.65
CA PHE A 730 13.60 -36.02 9.44
C PHE A 730 13.12 -36.15 10.90
N SER A 731 12.16 -37.00 11.19
CA SER A 731 11.59 -37.15 12.54
C SER A 731 12.59 -37.75 13.56
N THR A 732 13.57 -38.50 13.09
CA THR A 732 14.58 -39.16 13.94
C THR A 732 15.98 -38.62 13.77
N ASN A 733 16.23 -37.84 12.72
CA ASN A 733 17.55 -37.28 12.42
C ASN A 733 17.99 -36.26 13.47
N GLY A 734 19.31 -36.25 13.75
CA GLY A 734 19.96 -35.26 14.57
C GLY A 734 20.38 -34.03 13.80
N TYR A 735 20.47 -32.90 14.50
CA TYR A 735 20.94 -31.61 13.94
C TYR A 735 21.33 -30.66 15.08
N GLY A 736 22.01 -29.58 14.72
CA GLY A 736 22.22 -28.40 15.58
C GLY A 736 21.17 -27.34 15.31
N LEU A 737 20.70 -26.67 16.38
CA LEU A 737 19.82 -25.51 16.28
C LEU A 737 20.48 -24.31 16.96
N ALA A 738 21.02 -23.39 16.17
CA ALA A 738 21.58 -22.14 16.65
C ALA A 738 20.44 -21.17 17.08
N PRO A 739 20.71 -20.21 17.97
CA PRO A 739 19.67 -19.28 18.44
C PRO A 739 19.08 -18.41 17.33
N ALA A 740 17.88 -17.92 17.59
CA ALA A 740 17.24 -16.92 16.73
C ALA A 740 17.91 -15.55 16.83
N GLY A 741 17.73 -14.70 15.82
CA GLY A 741 18.22 -13.34 15.78
C GLY A 741 19.62 -13.18 15.18
N LEU A 742 20.27 -14.25 14.75
CA LEU A 742 21.61 -14.21 14.16
C LEU A 742 21.67 -13.48 12.84
N LEU A 743 20.59 -13.53 12.04
CA LEU A 743 20.53 -12.86 10.73
C LEU A 743 20.07 -11.41 10.84
N LYS A 744 19.59 -10.95 11.98
CA LYS A 744 19.07 -9.59 12.14
C LYS A 744 20.13 -8.54 11.80
N GLY A 745 19.83 -7.70 10.81
CA GLY A 745 20.72 -6.62 10.35
C GLY A 745 22.00 -7.10 9.64
N MET A 746 22.16 -8.40 9.40
CA MET A 746 23.34 -8.97 8.73
C MET A 746 23.23 -8.73 7.22
N ARG A 747 24.12 -7.91 6.66
CA ARG A 747 24.20 -7.67 5.22
C ARG A 747 25.24 -8.57 4.57
N SER A 748 26.47 -8.54 5.05
CA SER A 748 27.57 -9.41 4.61
C SER A 748 27.81 -10.53 5.63
N TYR A 749 28.34 -11.68 5.19
CA TYR A 749 28.71 -12.74 6.13
C TYR A 749 29.77 -13.71 5.62
N THR A 750 30.36 -14.43 6.52
CA THR A 750 31.22 -15.59 6.23
C THR A 750 30.82 -16.75 7.11
N PHE A 751 30.73 -17.90 6.49
CA PHE A 751 30.38 -19.16 7.08
C PHE A 751 31.54 -20.13 6.90
N VAL A 752 31.99 -20.81 7.96
CA VAL A 752 33.05 -21.82 7.90
C VAL A 752 32.61 -23.07 8.65
N VAL A 753 32.86 -24.25 8.09
CA VAL A 753 32.58 -25.54 8.73
C VAL A 753 33.50 -26.64 8.14
N ASP A 754 34.01 -27.52 8.99
CA ASP A 754 34.67 -28.74 8.59
C ASP A 754 33.61 -29.84 8.45
N ALA A 755 33.50 -30.44 7.27
CA ALA A 755 32.50 -31.44 6.99
C ALA A 755 33.13 -32.75 6.51
N ASN A 756 32.69 -33.89 7.11
CA ASN A 756 33.05 -35.24 6.68
C ASN A 756 31.77 -36.04 6.43
N LEU A 757 31.42 -36.21 5.17
CA LEU A 757 30.16 -36.83 4.77
C LEU A 757 30.33 -38.33 4.49
N SER A 758 29.45 -39.17 5.06
CA SER A 758 29.31 -40.58 4.70
C SER A 758 28.32 -40.79 3.54
N ASN A 759 27.42 -39.82 3.31
CA ASN A 759 26.44 -39.83 2.23
C ASN A 759 26.14 -38.39 1.77
N ARG A 760 26.04 -38.16 0.48
CA ARG A 760 25.70 -36.85 -0.12
C ARG A 760 24.48 -36.89 -1.02
N SER A 761 23.70 -37.96 -0.95
CA SER A 761 22.41 -38.02 -1.65
C SER A 761 21.38 -37.09 -1.01
N LYS A 762 20.38 -36.64 -1.79
CA LYS A 762 19.29 -35.79 -1.31
C LYS A 762 19.74 -34.40 -0.82
N MET A 763 20.80 -33.86 -1.38
CA MET A 763 21.25 -32.47 -1.20
C MET A 763 21.39 -32.06 0.27
N PRO A 764 22.19 -32.75 1.10
CA PRO A 764 22.34 -32.38 2.50
C PRO A 764 22.87 -30.97 2.65
N ARG A 765 22.42 -30.27 3.72
CA ARG A 765 22.76 -28.89 4.00
C ARG A 765 23.68 -28.78 5.19
N PHE A 766 24.79 -28.09 5.02
CA PHE A 766 25.74 -27.82 6.09
C PHE A 766 25.16 -26.84 7.08
N TYR A 767 24.50 -25.82 6.54
CA TYR A 767 23.66 -24.88 7.27
C TYR A 767 22.45 -24.47 6.42
N ASP A 768 21.38 -24.07 7.11
CA ASP A 768 20.18 -23.53 6.51
C ASP A 768 19.52 -22.61 7.53
N PHE A 769 19.84 -21.32 7.45
CA PHE A 769 19.47 -20.31 8.44
C PHE A 769 18.33 -19.44 7.91
N GLY A 770 17.28 -19.26 8.70
CA GLY A 770 16.13 -18.46 8.35
C GLY A 770 14.88 -18.73 9.15
N SER A 771 13.74 -18.27 8.65
CA SER A 771 12.43 -18.38 9.31
C SER A 771 11.58 -19.54 8.75
N ASN A 772 11.77 -19.92 7.50
CA ASN A 772 11.03 -21.01 6.82
C ASN A 772 11.73 -21.40 5.51
N ASN A 773 11.17 -22.37 4.81
CA ASN A 773 11.70 -22.91 3.55
C ASN A 773 11.68 -21.92 2.36
N GLY A 774 11.08 -20.73 2.51
CA GLY A 774 11.05 -19.67 1.50
C GLY A 774 12.01 -18.52 1.83
N ASN A 775 12.38 -18.38 3.11
CA ASN A 775 13.17 -17.26 3.63
C ASN A 775 14.38 -17.81 4.39
N SER A 776 15.44 -18.15 3.66
CA SER A 776 16.67 -18.69 4.26
C SER A 776 17.91 -18.44 3.42
N VAL A 777 19.07 -18.53 4.06
CA VAL A 777 20.39 -18.63 3.44
C VAL A 777 20.99 -19.99 3.77
N PHE A 778 21.54 -20.69 2.78
CA PHE A 778 22.01 -22.06 2.99
C PHE A 778 23.23 -22.43 2.13
N CYS A 779 23.97 -23.44 2.54
CA CYS A 779 24.94 -24.16 1.72
C CYS A 779 24.63 -25.66 1.68
N ARG A 780 24.57 -26.25 0.50
CA ARG A 780 24.26 -27.67 0.24
C ARG A 780 25.24 -28.31 -0.74
N ILE A 781 25.21 -29.61 -0.80
CA ILE A 781 25.91 -30.39 -1.82
C ILE A 781 24.97 -31.37 -2.53
N ASN A 782 25.06 -31.42 -3.87
CA ASN A 782 24.42 -32.45 -4.70
C ASN A 782 25.37 -32.83 -5.86
N GLY A 783 26.40 -33.59 -5.56
CA GLY A 783 27.50 -33.76 -6.51
C GLY A 783 28.39 -32.51 -6.57
N ASN A 784 27.81 -31.33 -6.77
CA ASN A 784 28.44 -30.02 -6.76
C ASN A 784 28.06 -29.23 -5.48
N PHE A 785 28.87 -28.23 -5.11
CA PHE A 785 28.50 -27.29 -4.09
C PHE A 785 27.54 -26.25 -4.62
N TYR A 786 26.54 -25.93 -3.80
CA TYR A 786 25.61 -24.84 -4.04
C TYR A 786 25.54 -23.95 -2.81
N TYR A 787 25.73 -22.68 -2.99
CA TYR A 787 25.19 -21.66 -2.12
C TYR A 787 23.82 -21.27 -2.66
N GLY A 788 22.85 -21.10 -1.77
CA GLY A 788 21.54 -20.61 -2.14
C GLY A 788 21.08 -19.60 -1.12
N ALA A 789 20.45 -18.53 -1.59
CA ALA A 789 19.77 -17.53 -0.78
C ALA A 789 18.48 -17.14 -1.50
N GLY A 790 17.45 -16.79 -0.76
CA GLY A 790 16.29 -16.20 -1.38
C GLY A 790 14.96 -16.47 -0.74
N GLU A 791 14.04 -15.60 -1.09
CA GLU A 791 12.61 -15.75 -0.92
C GLU A 791 12.11 -16.65 -2.03
N LYS A 792 11.71 -17.87 -1.71
CA LYS A 792 11.27 -18.90 -2.64
C LYS A 792 12.30 -19.25 -3.74
N TYR A 793 12.48 -20.51 -3.97
CA TYR A 793 13.13 -21.11 -5.14
C TYR A 793 12.65 -20.57 -6.51
N ALA A 794 11.67 -19.68 -6.53
CA ALA A 794 11.13 -19.04 -7.72
C ALA A 794 12.04 -17.96 -8.35
N GLY A 795 13.13 -17.60 -7.70
CA GLY A 795 14.02 -16.52 -8.16
C GLY A 795 14.96 -16.90 -9.30
N GLY A 796 14.93 -18.12 -9.79
CA GLY A 796 15.82 -18.56 -10.88
C GLY A 796 17.30 -18.62 -10.48
N SER A 797 18.16 -19.02 -11.40
CA SER A 797 19.61 -19.27 -11.23
C SER A 797 20.45 -18.07 -10.77
N THR A 798 19.90 -16.87 -10.67
CA THR A 798 20.64 -15.64 -10.33
C THR A 798 20.95 -15.48 -8.84
N LEU A 799 20.24 -16.16 -7.96
CA LEU A 799 20.46 -16.15 -6.50
C LEU A 799 21.25 -17.38 -6.01
N MET A 800 21.64 -18.28 -6.92
CA MET A 800 22.35 -19.51 -6.61
C MET A 800 23.77 -19.45 -7.19
N VAL A 801 24.76 -19.82 -6.37
CA VAL A 801 26.16 -19.98 -6.82
C VAL A 801 26.53 -21.45 -6.75
N GLU A 802 26.97 -22.02 -7.85
CA GLU A 802 27.29 -23.43 -8.00
C GLU A 802 28.76 -23.65 -8.37
N ALA A 803 29.40 -24.57 -7.65
CA ALA A 803 30.74 -25.07 -8.04
C ALA A 803 30.59 -26.15 -9.11
N THR A 804 31.35 -26.04 -10.20
CA THR A 804 31.27 -26.93 -11.38
C THR A 804 31.94 -28.30 -11.19
N ALA A 805 32.63 -28.53 -10.07
CA ALA A 805 33.34 -29.79 -9.79
C ALA A 805 32.95 -30.36 -8.44
N ASN A 806 33.06 -31.69 -8.30
CA ASN A 806 32.92 -32.36 -7.01
C ASN A 806 33.99 -31.88 -6.05
N ALA A 807 33.66 -31.01 -5.12
CA ALA A 807 34.59 -30.38 -4.21
C ALA A 807 34.80 -31.17 -2.90
N ILE A 808 33.92 -32.16 -2.63
CA ILE A 808 34.00 -32.99 -1.41
C ILE A 808 34.06 -34.47 -1.78
N ALA A 809 35.05 -35.18 -1.26
CA ALA A 809 35.13 -36.64 -1.23
C ALA A 809 34.37 -37.18 0.00
N LEU A 810 33.66 -38.31 -0.19
CA LEU A 810 33.05 -39.01 0.95
C LEU A 810 34.10 -39.55 1.94
N ASN A 811 33.80 -39.53 3.22
CA ASN A 811 34.66 -39.99 4.30
C ASN A 811 36.01 -39.26 4.38
N THR A 812 36.03 -38.03 3.88
CA THR A 812 37.22 -37.15 3.94
C THR A 812 36.76 -35.82 4.50
N THR A 813 37.50 -35.28 5.47
CA THR A 813 37.15 -33.94 6.02
C THR A 813 37.58 -32.88 5.01
N THR A 814 36.63 -31.94 4.74
CA THR A 814 36.85 -30.80 3.88
C THR A 814 36.41 -29.56 4.63
N THR A 815 37.26 -28.56 4.69
CA THR A 815 36.87 -27.22 5.23
C THR A 815 36.13 -26.46 4.15
N ILE A 816 34.86 -26.13 4.45
CA ILE A 816 33.98 -25.36 3.56
C ILE A 816 33.85 -23.95 4.11
N ALA A 817 34.09 -22.95 3.27
CA ALA A 817 33.75 -21.58 3.59
C ALA A 817 32.88 -20.95 2.51
N VAL A 818 31.90 -20.17 2.93
CA VAL A 818 31.06 -19.36 2.04
C VAL A 818 31.12 -17.93 2.51
N THR A 819 31.53 -17.02 1.65
CA THR A 819 31.53 -15.57 1.91
C THR A 819 30.47 -14.91 1.03
N PHE A 820 29.73 -13.97 1.61
CA PHE A 820 28.84 -13.07 0.88
C PHE A 820 29.18 -11.62 1.21
N ASP A 821 29.46 -10.83 0.20
CA ASP A 821 29.77 -9.41 0.27
C ASP A 821 28.63 -8.58 -0.32
N ALA A 822 27.93 -7.82 0.51
CA ALA A 822 26.81 -6.97 0.15
C ALA A 822 27.25 -5.78 -0.74
N ALA A 823 28.47 -5.29 -0.57
CA ALA A 823 29.01 -4.17 -1.36
C ALA A 823 29.12 -4.50 -2.86
N THR A 824 29.45 -5.75 -3.17
CA THR A 824 29.68 -6.23 -4.54
C THR A 824 28.63 -7.22 -5.01
N HIS A 825 27.66 -7.57 -4.15
CA HIS A 825 26.69 -8.64 -4.38
C HIS A 825 27.35 -9.98 -4.76
N THR A 826 28.51 -10.26 -4.16
CA THR A 826 29.35 -11.39 -4.52
C THR A 826 29.33 -12.47 -3.47
N THR A 827 28.97 -13.68 -3.86
CA THR A 827 29.16 -14.89 -3.08
C THR A 827 30.33 -15.69 -3.61
N THR A 828 31.23 -16.11 -2.71
CA THR A 828 32.33 -17.00 -3.04
C THR A 828 32.29 -18.25 -2.18
N ILE A 829 32.48 -19.43 -2.79
CA ILE A 829 32.59 -20.72 -2.10
C ILE A 829 34.03 -21.20 -2.16
N TYR A 830 34.53 -21.64 -1.02
CA TYR A 830 35.84 -22.21 -0.83
C TYR A 830 35.74 -23.65 -0.32
N ALA A 831 36.68 -24.50 -0.78
CA ALA A 831 36.92 -25.84 -0.26
C ALA A 831 38.42 -25.98 0.01
N ASP A 832 38.80 -26.33 1.26
CA ASP A 832 40.17 -26.39 1.75
C ASP A 832 41.01 -25.16 1.37
N GLY A 833 40.41 -23.97 1.63
CA GLY A 833 41.03 -22.67 1.35
C GLY A 833 41.10 -22.29 -0.14
N LYS A 834 40.66 -23.15 -1.05
CA LYS A 834 40.69 -22.87 -2.50
C LYS A 834 39.32 -22.40 -2.97
N LYS A 835 39.25 -21.28 -3.69
CA LYS A 835 38.02 -20.83 -4.34
C LYS A 835 37.55 -21.87 -5.38
N VAL A 836 36.31 -22.37 -5.21
CA VAL A 836 35.69 -23.36 -6.09
C VAL A 836 34.56 -22.80 -6.93
N ALA A 837 33.90 -21.72 -6.44
CA ALA A 837 32.87 -21.01 -7.17
C ALA A 837 32.76 -19.55 -6.76
N GLN A 838 32.22 -18.70 -7.63
CA GLN A 838 31.92 -17.31 -7.37
C GLN A 838 30.74 -16.83 -8.22
N GLY A 839 29.81 -16.09 -7.64
CA GLY A 839 28.72 -15.42 -8.31
C GLY A 839 28.62 -13.96 -7.89
N THR A 840 28.38 -13.05 -8.85
CA THR A 840 28.42 -11.59 -8.66
C THR A 840 27.05 -10.90 -8.81
N LYS A 841 25.96 -11.65 -8.71
CA LYS A 841 24.58 -11.12 -8.86
C LYS A 841 23.66 -11.58 -7.75
N VAL A 842 24.20 -11.91 -6.59
CA VAL A 842 23.41 -12.32 -5.43
C VAL A 842 22.92 -11.06 -4.72
N THR A 843 21.66 -10.70 -4.95
CA THR A 843 21.07 -9.47 -4.39
C THR A 843 20.30 -9.67 -3.08
N TYR A 844 20.15 -10.93 -2.65
CA TYR A 844 19.45 -11.26 -1.42
C TYR A 844 20.41 -11.26 -0.24
N GLU A 845 20.24 -10.33 0.68
CA GLU A 845 21.07 -10.20 1.88
C GLU A 845 20.49 -11.05 3.03
N PRO A 846 21.33 -11.61 3.94
CA PRO A 846 20.86 -12.49 5.03
C PRO A 846 19.76 -11.90 5.92
N TRP A 847 19.81 -10.59 6.23
CA TRP A 847 18.78 -9.95 7.05
C TRP A 847 17.37 -10.02 6.45
N GLN A 848 17.25 -10.15 5.14
CA GLN A 848 15.96 -10.24 4.46
C GLN A 848 15.24 -11.57 4.76
N ALA A 849 15.96 -12.59 5.20
CA ALA A 849 15.39 -13.86 5.65
C ALA A 849 14.67 -13.73 7.02
N ALA A 850 15.05 -12.73 7.81
CA ALA A 850 14.49 -12.49 9.14
C ALA A 850 14.66 -11.02 9.54
N PRO A 851 13.92 -10.07 8.94
CA PRO A 851 14.13 -8.63 9.14
C PRO A 851 13.96 -8.18 10.60
N ALA A 852 13.08 -8.81 11.35
CA ALA A 852 12.86 -8.55 12.78
C ALA A 852 13.66 -9.47 13.71
N GLY A 853 14.42 -10.43 13.16
CA GLY A 853 15.16 -11.43 13.93
C GLY A 853 14.33 -12.68 14.27
N GLU A 854 13.34 -13.00 13.42
CA GLU A 854 12.47 -14.17 13.54
C GLU A 854 13.07 -15.47 12.96
N ASP A 855 14.37 -15.50 12.70
CA ASP A 855 15.13 -16.66 12.21
C ASP A 855 15.22 -17.78 13.26
N SER A 856 14.09 -18.36 13.59
CA SER A 856 13.96 -19.44 14.59
C SER A 856 14.40 -20.82 14.10
N ARG A 857 14.74 -20.94 12.82
CA ARG A 857 15.16 -22.20 12.18
C ARG A 857 16.60 -22.10 11.67
N ASN A 858 17.54 -21.71 12.53
CA ASN A 858 18.96 -21.66 12.19
C ASN A 858 19.58 -23.05 12.32
N TYR A 859 19.35 -23.88 11.31
CA TYR A 859 19.75 -25.31 11.32
C TYR A 859 21.21 -25.52 10.88
N ILE A 860 21.91 -26.37 11.63
CA ILE A 860 23.22 -26.92 11.30
C ILE A 860 23.08 -28.41 11.03
N GLY A 861 23.37 -28.84 9.80
CA GLY A 861 23.22 -30.21 9.37
C GLY A 861 21.78 -30.62 8.97
N ARG A 862 20.82 -29.70 8.95
CA ARG A 862 19.42 -29.94 8.58
C ARG A 862 18.95 -28.95 7.51
N THR A 863 17.97 -29.38 6.68
CA THR A 863 17.27 -28.55 5.67
C THR A 863 16.02 -27.89 6.25
N GLN A 864 15.65 -26.68 5.78
CA GLN A 864 14.33 -26.05 6.02
C GLN A 864 13.17 -26.84 5.39
N TRP A 865 13.47 -27.68 4.39
CA TRP A 865 12.50 -28.47 3.62
C TRP A 865 12.20 -29.83 4.23
N TRP A 866 12.44 -30.02 5.50
CA TRP A 866 12.28 -31.28 6.22
C TRP A 866 10.84 -31.82 6.22
N ASP A 867 9.84 -30.99 5.98
CA ASP A 867 8.42 -31.32 5.91
C ASP A 867 7.95 -31.77 4.51
N ASN A 868 8.78 -31.60 3.48
CA ASN A 868 8.40 -31.78 2.07
C ASN A 868 8.98 -33.05 1.41
N ASN A 869 9.57 -33.96 2.15
CA ASN A 869 10.03 -35.30 1.75
C ASN A 869 10.49 -35.44 0.29
N SER A 870 11.17 -34.43 -0.27
CA SER A 870 11.59 -34.38 -1.65
C SER A 870 13.08 -34.72 -1.81
N ASP A 871 13.78 -33.93 -2.61
CA ASP A 871 15.21 -34.10 -2.89
C ASP A 871 16.15 -33.39 -1.91
N ASN A 872 15.60 -32.76 -0.86
CA ASN A 872 16.38 -32.07 0.17
C ASN A 872 16.54 -32.94 1.40
N GLY A 873 17.74 -33.05 1.93
CA GLY A 873 18.07 -33.98 3.01
C GLY A 873 18.93 -33.37 4.13
N ASP A 874 19.06 -34.13 5.20
CA ASP A 874 19.93 -33.80 6.33
C ASP A 874 21.35 -34.38 6.11
N VAL A 875 22.34 -33.77 6.78
CA VAL A 875 23.71 -34.28 6.77
C VAL A 875 23.79 -35.68 7.39
N CYS A 876 24.46 -36.58 6.69
CA CYS A 876 24.89 -37.89 7.19
C CYS A 876 26.41 -37.90 7.28
N GLY A 877 26.97 -37.70 8.48
CA GLY A 877 28.39 -37.55 8.65
C GLY A 877 28.77 -36.81 9.92
N THR A 878 29.83 -36.03 9.89
CA THR A 878 30.23 -35.16 11.01
C THR A 878 30.45 -33.75 10.53
N LEU A 879 30.13 -32.77 11.40
CA LEU A 879 30.45 -31.37 11.22
C LEU A 879 31.31 -30.90 12.40
N ASP A 880 32.26 -30.02 12.13
CA ASP A 880 33.19 -29.53 13.14
C ASP A 880 33.60 -28.07 12.82
N ASN A 881 34.22 -27.41 13.78
CA ASN A 881 34.82 -26.08 13.62
C ASN A 881 33.88 -25.08 13.00
N PHE A 882 32.63 -25.01 13.44
CA PHE A 882 31.62 -24.15 12.87
C PHE A 882 31.80 -22.70 13.30
N ARG A 883 31.89 -21.77 12.33
CA ARG A 883 32.04 -20.34 12.60
C ARG A 883 31.13 -19.53 11.68
N LEU A 884 30.55 -18.46 12.23
CA LEU A 884 29.76 -17.45 11.53
C LEU A 884 30.30 -16.06 11.84
N TYR A 885 30.64 -15.31 10.82
CA TYR A 885 31.06 -13.91 10.88
C TYR A 885 30.03 -13.03 10.18
N ASN A 886 29.80 -11.80 10.66
CA ASN A 886 28.93 -10.81 10.02
C ASN A 886 29.65 -9.87 9.04
N ILE A 887 30.78 -10.32 8.49
CA ILE A 887 31.52 -9.68 7.39
C ILE A 887 31.95 -10.73 6.36
N ALA A 888 32.18 -10.29 5.14
CA ALA A 888 32.85 -11.11 4.13
C ALA A 888 34.35 -11.16 4.40
N LEU A 889 34.89 -12.34 4.70
CA LEU A 889 36.32 -12.56 4.88
C LEU A 889 37.00 -12.71 3.52
N THR A 890 38.27 -12.24 3.44
CA THR A 890 39.12 -12.44 2.28
C THR A 890 39.68 -13.86 2.24
N ALA A 891 40.25 -14.26 1.13
CA ALA A 891 40.90 -15.57 0.99
C ALA A 891 42.11 -15.72 1.93
N GLU A 892 42.83 -14.62 2.16
CA GLU A 892 43.96 -14.54 3.10
C GLU A 892 43.50 -14.75 4.55
N GLU A 893 42.46 -14.04 4.94
CA GLU A 893 41.86 -14.16 6.28
C GLU A 893 41.32 -15.57 6.55
N LEU A 894 40.71 -16.21 5.52
CA LEU A 894 40.24 -17.61 5.60
C LEU A 894 41.43 -18.59 5.73
N SER A 895 42.57 -18.34 5.04
CA SER A 895 43.75 -19.17 5.15
C SER A 895 44.40 -19.09 6.55
N GLU A 896 44.37 -17.95 7.17
CA GLU A 896 44.85 -17.77 8.55
C GLU A 896 43.98 -18.52 9.55
N ILE A 897 42.66 -18.50 9.40
CA ILE A 897 41.72 -19.27 10.20
C ILE A 897 41.95 -20.76 10.05
N ALA A 898 42.11 -21.27 8.84
CA ALA A 898 42.31 -22.68 8.52
C ALA A 898 43.66 -23.22 9.04
N SER A 899 44.72 -22.40 9.08
CA SER A 899 46.03 -22.78 9.55
C SER A 899 46.18 -22.87 11.07
N GLY A 900 45.15 -22.53 11.81
CA GLY A 900 45.18 -22.54 13.31
C GLY A 900 46.12 -21.48 13.91
N ILE A 901 46.64 -20.55 13.13
CA ILE A 901 47.43 -19.40 13.57
C ILE A 901 46.47 -18.31 14.15
N ASN A 902 45.43 -18.70 14.82
CA ASN A 902 44.57 -17.79 15.57
C ASN A 902 45.06 -17.51 16.97
N THR A 903 46.24 -16.92 17.10
CA THR A 903 46.61 -16.22 18.29
C THR A 903 46.62 -14.70 18.09
N ILE A 904 45.55 -14.17 17.51
CA ILE A 904 45.17 -12.83 17.90
C ILE A 904 43.96 -12.97 18.82
N VAL A 905 44.13 -13.53 19.98
CA VAL A 905 43.43 -13.00 21.15
C VAL A 905 43.89 -11.54 21.22
N PRO A 906 43.02 -10.54 21.06
CA PRO A 906 43.44 -9.20 21.46
C PRO A 906 43.73 -9.33 22.93
N THR A 907 44.99 -9.22 23.29
CA THR A 907 45.33 -8.73 24.63
C THR A 907 44.71 -7.34 24.65
N ILE A 908 43.44 -7.30 25.02
CA ILE A 908 42.88 -6.11 25.61
C ILE A 908 43.74 -5.94 26.85
N ALA A 909 44.83 -5.20 26.73
CA ALA A 909 45.42 -4.54 27.87
C ALA A 909 44.23 -3.93 28.59
N PRO A 910 44.00 -4.19 29.88
CA PRO A 910 42.89 -3.60 30.58
C PRO A 910 43.08 -2.09 30.52
N ALA A 911 42.54 -1.48 29.49
CA ALA A 911 42.27 -0.08 29.50
C ALA A 911 41.45 0.11 30.76
N ASN A 912 41.92 0.93 31.69
CA ASN A 912 41.29 1.30 32.95
C ASN A 912 39.80 1.05 32.94
N ALA A 913 39.37 -0.13 33.40
CA ALA A 913 38.02 -0.55 33.31
C ALA A 913 37.18 0.35 34.19
N ASN A 914 36.60 1.39 33.61
CA ASN A 914 35.73 2.30 34.33
C ASN A 914 34.65 1.49 35.04
N ILE A 915 34.43 1.83 36.27
CA ILE A 915 33.48 1.14 37.16
C ILE A 915 32.24 2.04 37.25
N TYR A 916 31.08 1.46 37.08
CA TYR A 916 29.80 2.20 37.12
C TYR A 916 28.84 1.54 38.11
N SER A 917 28.04 2.32 38.81
CA SER A 917 26.87 1.83 39.52
C SER A 917 25.83 1.28 38.53
N LEU A 918 24.84 0.53 39.02
CA LEU A 918 23.70 0.09 38.20
C LEU A 918 22.88 1.26 37.60
N ALA A 919 22.96 2.45 38.17
CA ALA A 919 22.35 3.67 37.69
C ALA A 919 23.23 4.42 36.66
N GLY A 920 24.33 3.80 36.20
CA GLY A 920 25.21 4.39 35.16
C GLY A 920 26.18 5.46 35.70
N VAL A 921 26.25 5.69 37.00
CA VAL A 921 27.18 6.65 37.61
C VAL A 921 28.57 6.05 37.69
N LYS A 922 29.60 6.73 37.17
CA LYS A 922 31.00 6.31 37.24
C LYS A 922 31.49 6.32 38.69
N LEU A 923 32.08 5.20 39.14
CA LEU A 923 32.63 5.04 40.46
C LEU A 923 34.17 5.18 40.41
N ASN A 924 34.74 5.82 41.44
CA ASN A 924 36.20 6.03 41.53
C ASN A 924 36.96 4.79 42.01
N SER A 925 36.26 3.79 42.57
CA SER A 925 36.83 2.52 43.05
C SER A 925 35.74 1.43 43.08
N GLU A 926 36.17 0.17 43.15
CA GLU A 926 35.27 -0.97 43.34
C GLU A 926 34.58 -0.93 44.70
N PRO A 927 33.23 -1.02 44.73
CA PRO A 927 32.50 -1.19 45.99
C PRO A 927 32.90 -2.46 46.71
N ASN A 928 33.00 -2.38 48.03
CA ASN A 928 33.32 -3.53 48.86
C ASN A 928 32.17 -4.53 48.98
N LYS A 929 30.94 -4.11 48.73
CA LYS A 929 29.73 -4.94 48.67
C LYS A 929 28.74 -4.30 47.69
N GLY A 930 27.94 -5.14 47.03
CA GLY A 930 26.86 -4.73 46.13
C GLY A 930 27.07 -5.09 44.68
N ILE A 931 26.26 -4.51 43.78
CA ILE A 931 26.29 -4.80 42.35
C ILE A 931 26.81 -3.56 41.61
N TYR A 932 27.80 -3.77 40.75
CA TYR A 932 28.35 -2.72 39.89
C TYR A 932 28.74 -3.26 38.49
N ILE A 933 29.01 -2.38 37.54
CA ILE A 933 29.44 -2.71 36.19
C ILE A 933 30.93 -2.36 36.06
N LYS A 934 31.78 -3.31 35.68
CA LYS A 934 33.19 -3.11 35.36
C LYS A 934 33.50 -3.77 34.02
N GLY A 935 34.06 -3.01 33.07
CA GLY A 935 34.37 -3.51 31.74
C GLY A 935 33.15 -4.10 31.01
N GLY A 936 31.97 -3.48 31.17
CA GLY A 936 30.73 -3.96 30.58
C GLY A 936 30.07 -5.16 31.27
N LYS A 937 30.68 -5.72 32.33
CA LYS A 937 30.15 -6.89 33.04
C LYS A 937 29.53 -6.48 34.37
N LYS A 938 28.42 -7.09 34.73
CA LYS A 938 27.78 -6.97 36.04
C LYS A 938 28.57 -7.77 37.06
N ILE A 939 29.15 -7.12 38.06
CA ILE A 939 29.89 -7.73 39.17
C ILE A 939 29.02 -7.68 40.42
N VAL A 940 28.95 -8.77 41.16
CA VAL A 940 28.29 -8.89 42.45
C VAL A 940 29.38 -9.20 43.49
N LYS A 941 29.51 -8.38 44.53
CA LYS A 941 30.40 -8.61 45.65
C LYS A 941 29.66 -8.68 46.95
#